data_0d845fc93cfafeb3b3af5b2bd459b991
#
_entry.id   0d845fc93cfafeb3b3af5b2bd459b991
#
_cell.length_a   1.000
_cell.length_b   1.000
_cell.length_c   1.000
_cell.angle_alpha   90.00
_cell.angle_beta   90.00
_cell.angle_gamma   90.00
#
_symmetry.space_group_name_H-M   'P 1'
#
loop_
_entity.id
_entity.type
_entity.pdbx_description
1 polymer ?
#
loop_
_entity_poly.entity_id
_entity_poly.type
_entity_poly.pdbx_seq_one_letter_code
_entity_poly.pdbx_strand_id
1 'polypeptide(L)'
;MIQRFSFGHPIPTGSVEQVLPLCGGSIPFLTPAAEGWTYRMREDCVVYGLGEMPRGLNKRGWHYIANNTDESHHTEDKLSYYGAHNFLLIRNGEDCFGLFVDFPGKVHYDIGYTRHDTLCFHTEEPDYELYVLSGGDENALCKEFRALIGRSYIPPKWAFGLAQSRWGYKTEEDVREVARQYKANGLPLDMICMDIDYMQGYADFTVNRERFPDLKKLSDELKAEGIRLVPIIDAGVRIDDADATCKEGLEKGYFCKKADGTPFVAAVWPGKAYFADFLRPEVREWFGGRYKVLTDLGIEGFWNDMNEPSLFYSPDRLRAFLDSMAALREKDNIEQEEFFSQVVGGAMGLMNSPEDYASFYHEVNGQKIRHDRVHNLYGGSMTRAAGEAFAKQHPEKRMLLYSRSSVIGSHRYGGIWLGDNNASWGQLLANIQMMPSVQMCGFLYAGADLCGFSSDTTPDLALRWLEFGLLTPLMRNHAAIGTRMQEYYRFPEMLPAIRRMLHLRYALLPYLYSEFMKAALENGSYFRPLAFDYPADPDAREVQDQLLLGEGLMAAPIYTQNTHGRMVYLPEPMKMLRLRSVDDYDEEVLPAGHHYLRCALDEVLLFLRPGCIVPVTAPADNTAQLDDTQLTLWSYLPDGGSAVYRMYTDDGFTTDYDAPEHWRLIRS
;
A
#
# COMPACT_ATOMS: atom_id res chain seq x y z
N MET A 1 -27.25 -4.21 -1.05
CA MET A 1 -27.95 -2.94 -1.45
C MET A 1 -27.13 -1.75 -0.99
N ILE A 2 -26.88 -0.76 -1.88
CA ILE A 2 -26.13 0.46 -1.54
C ILE A 2 -27.07 1.66 -1.58
N GLN A 3 -27.06 2.45 -0.52
CA GLN A 3 -27.83 3.70 -0.39
C GLN A 3 -26.85 4.88 -0.34
N ARG A 4 -27.09 5.91 -1.19
CA ARG A 4 -26.28 7.14 -1.27
C ARG A 4 -27.02 8.31 -0.67
N PHE A 5 -26.36 9.02 0.22
CA PHE A 5 -26.81 10.27 0.84
C PHE A 5 -25.81 11.39 0.54
N SER A 6 -26.29 12.60 0.31
CA SER A 6 -25.44 13.77 0.02
C SER A 6 -25.78 14.90 0.96
N PHE A 7 -24.75 15.55 1.51
CA PHE A 7 -24.86 16.66 2.44
C PHE A 7 -24.16 17.88 1.84
N GLY A 8 -24.80 19.03 1.92
CA GLY A 8 -24.27 20.29 1.40
C GLY A 8 -23.94 20.25 -0.10
N HIS A 9 -22.75 20.66 -0.45
CA HIS A 9 -22.21 20.73 -1.82
C HIS A 9 -20.87 19.96 -1.91
N PRO A 10 -20.87 18.62 -1.95
CA PRO A 10 -19.66 17.81 -1.95
C PRO A 10 -18.72 18.15 -3.11
N ILE A 11 -17.43 18.21 -2.80
CA ILE A 11 -16.39 18.30 -3.82
C ILE A 11 -16.22 16.91 -4.43
N PRO A 12 -16.27 16.75 -5.77
CA PRO A 12 -16.07 15.46 -6.41
C PRO A 12 -14.67 14.88 -6.11
N THR A 13 -14.63 13.73 -5.47
CA THR A 13 -13.37 13.04 -5.12
C THR A 13 -12.87 12.12 -6.24
N GLY A 14 -13.78 11.64 -7.07
CA GLY A 14 -13.50 10.59 -8.05
C GLY A 14 -13.36 9.20 -7.44
N SER A 15 -13.74 8.99 -6.19
CA SER A 15 -13.67 7.70 -5.50
C SER A 15 -14.62 6.67 -6.08
N VAL A 16 -15.82 7.10 -6.46
CA VAL A 16 -16.90 6.23 -6.95
C VAL A 16 -16.94 6.24 -8.47
N GLU A 17 -17.05 5.07 -9.07
CA GLU A 17 -17.20 4.92 -10.52
C GLU A 17 -18.67 4.80 -10.94
N GLN A 18 -19.49 4.18 -10.11
CA GLN A 18 -20.92 4.02 -10.39
C GLN A 18 -21.74 5.13 -9.75
N VAL A 19 -22.43 5.92 -10.57
CA VAL A 19 -23.32 6.97 -10.08
C VAL A 19 -24.63 6.33 -9.61
N LEU A 20 -24.91 6.41 -8.31
CA LEU A 20 -26.13 5.93 -7.69
C LEU A 20 -27.13 7.08 -7.46
N PRO A 21 -28.45 6.80 -7.53
CA PRO A 21 -29.47 7.79 -7.18
C PRO A 21 -29.35 8.19 -5.70
N LEU A 22 -29.70 9.44 -5.40
CA LEU A 22 -29.78 9.92 -4.01
C LEU A 22 -30.97 9.29 -3.29
N CYS A 23 -30.73 8.84 -2.07
CA CYS A 23 -31.76 8.40 -1.15
C CYS A 23 -32.22 9.57 -0.25
N GLY A 24 -33.50 9.59 0.08
CA GLY A 24 -34.08 10.49 1.07
C GLY A 24 -34.46 9.73 2.36
N GLY A 25 -34.74 10.48 3.42
CA GLY A 25 -35.18 9.93 4.70
C GLY A 25 -34.05 9.68 5.71
N SER A 26 -34.30 8.80 6.68
CA SER A 26 -33.32 8.44 7.71
C SER A 26 -32.21 7.56 7.14
N ILE A 27 -30.99 7.75 7.62
CA ILE A 27 -29.84 6.91 7.26
C ILE A 27 -29.92 5.61 8.06
N PRO A 28 -29.87 4.45 7.42
CA PRO A 28 -29.91 3.17 8.14
C PRO A 28 -28.76 3.05 9.14
N PHE A 29 -29.04 2.42 10.28
CA PHE A 29 -28.09 2.15 11.37
C PHE A 29 -27.61 3.40 12.14
N LEU A 30 -27.61 4.58 11.54
CA LEU A 30 -26.99 5.79 12.08
C LEU A 30 -28.00 6.70 12.76
N THR A 31 -27.54 7.32 13.86
CA THR A 31 -28.30 8.34 14.61
C THR A 31 -27.52 9.66 14.51
N PRO A 32 -28.19 10.78 14.19
CA PRO A 32 -27.54 12.09 14.19
C PRO A 32 -26.96 12.44 15.56
N ALA A 33 -25.77 13.05 15.58
CA ALA A 33 -25.12 13.59 16.77
C ALA A 33 -24.94 15.13 16.64
N ALA A 34 -24.38 15.76 17.66
CA ALA A 34 -24.04 17.19 17.59
C ALA A 34 -23.04 17.47 16.46
N GLU A 35 -22.10 16.54 16.26
CA GLU A 35 -21.17 16.52 15.13
C GLU A 35 -21.23 15.13 14.49
N GLY A 36 -21.63 15.06 13.22
CA GLY A 36 -21.66 13.84 12.44
C GLY A 36 -22.72 12.82 12.89
N TRP A 37 -22.30 11.55 12.99
CA TRP A 37 -23.19 10.39 13.18
C TRP A 37 -22.67 9.45 14.23
N THR A 38 -23.60 8.75 14.91
CA THR A 38 -23.27 7.70 15.89
C THR A 38 -23.97 6.40 15.55
N TYR A 39 -23.32 5.30 15.97
CA TYR A 39 -23.87 3.94 15.97
C TYR A 39 -23.60 3.26 17.29
N ARG A 40 -24.58 2.51 17.81
CA ARG A 40 -24.42 1.78 19.08
C ARG A 40 -23.88 0.37 18.83
N MET A 41 -22.72 0.10 19.41
CA MET A 41 -22.04 -1.18 19.33
C MET A 41 -22.41 -2.08 20.51
N ARG A 42 -22.65 -3.36 20.24
CA ARG A 42 -22.74 -4.42 21.25
C ARG A 42 -21.33 -4.82 21.70
N GLU A 43 -21.23 -5.66 22.72
CA GLU A 43 -19.96 -6.15 23.23
C GLU A 43 -19.19 -6.95 22.18
N ASP A 44 -19.89 -7.77 21.40
CA ASP A 44 -19.36 -8.62 20.31
C ASP A 44 -19.16 -7.91 18.96
N CYS A 45 -19.29 -6.57 18.92
CA CYS A 45 -19.12 -5.80 17.69
C CYS A 45 -17.66 -5.78 17.22
N VAL A 46 -17.46 -6.10 15.94
CA VAL A 46 -16.18 -5.99 15.24
C VAL A 46 -16.29 -4.94 14.13
N VAL A 47 -15.29 -4.09 14.00
CA VAL A 47 -15.22 -3.04 12.98
C VAL A 47 -13.94 -3.23 12.17
N TYR A 48 -14.08 -3.59 10.90
CA TYR A 48 -12.99 -3.73 9.95
C TYR A 48 -12.87 -2.48 9.05
N GLY A 49 -11.74 -2.32 8.35
CA GLY A 49 -11.59 -1.29 7.33
C GLY A 49 -10.56 -0.21 7.66
N LEU A 50 -10.83 1.02 7.21
CA LEU A 50 -9.95 2.18 7.25
C LEU A 50 -8.60 1.99 6.53
N GLY A 51 -8.42 0.88 5.81
CA GLY A 51 -7.23 0.62 4.99
C GLY A 51 -5.91 0.72 5.76
N GLU A 52 -5.09 1.69 5.42
CA GLU A 52 -3.77 1.93 6.00
C GLU A 52 -3.86 2.71 7.31
N MET A 53 -4.23 2.00 8.39
CA MET A 53 -4.39 2.59 9.73
C MET A 53 -3.72 1.71 10.79
N PRO A 54 -3.24 2.31 11.91
CA PRO A 54 -2.63 1.56 13.00
C PRO A 54 -3.60 0.55 13.64
N ARG A 55 -3.04 -0.26 14.53
CA ARG A 55 -3.71 -1.31 15.29
C ARG A 55 -4.18 -2.49 14.44
N GLY A 56 -4.94 -3.42 15.07
CA GLY A 56 -5.32 -4.70 14.49
C GLY A 56 -6.34 -4.65 13.36
N LEU A 57 -6.83 -5.82 12.97
CA LEU A 57 -7.93 -5.96 12.02
C LEU A 57 -9.22 -5.32 12.56
N ASN A 58 -9.54 -5.57 13.83
CA ASN A 58 -10.64 -4.92 14.53
C ASN A 58 -10.22 -3.52 14.99
N LYS A 59 -10.85 -2.50 14.45
CA LYS A 59 -10.56 -1.08 14.72
C LYS A 59 -11.20 -0.55 16.01
N ARG A 60 -11.99 -1.36 16.73
CA ARG A 60 -12.62 -0.96 17.98
C ARG A 60 -11.60 -0.67 19.08
N GLY A 61 -11.89 0.32 19.92
CA GLY A 61 -11.09 0.71 21.10
C GLY A 61 -10.10 1.85 20.80
N TRP A 62 -10.20 2.51 19.66
CA TRP A 62 -9.33 3.62 19.31
C TRP A 62 -10.05 4.73 18.52
N HIS A 63 -9.38 5.85 18.38
CA HIS A 63 -9.80 6.92 17.49
C HIS A 63 -8.79 7.07 16.33
N TYR A 64 -9.29 7.44 15.15
CA TYR A 64 -8.52 7.53 13.93
C TYR A 64 -8.84 8.83 13.21
N ILE A 65 -7.89 9.35 12.45
CA ILE A 65 -8.09 10.46 11.53
C ILE A 65 -7.70 9.99 10.13
N ALA A 66 -8.68 9.85 9.23
CA ALA A 66 -8.37 9.57 7.84
C ALA A 66 -7.82 10.83 7.19
N ASN A 67 -6.49 10.89 7.11
CA ASN A 67 -5.71 11.99 6.57
C ASN A 67 -4.37 11.45 6.08
N ASN A 68 -3.99 11.79 4.85
CA ASN A 68 -2.70 11.38 4.32
C ASN A 68 -1.59 12.09 5.12
N THR A 69 -0.77 11.30 5.80
CA THR A 69 0.23 11.83 6.76
C THR A 69 1.57 11.16 6.50
N ASP A 70 2.61 11.95 6.29
CA ASP A 70 3.99 11.49 6.25
C ASP A 70 4.43 11.07 7.66
N GLU A 71 4.17 9.82 8.04
CA GLU A 71 4.40 9.27 9.37
C GLU A 71 5.31 8.05 9.30
N SER A 72 6.58 8.24 9.60
CA SER A 72 7.60 7.20 9.57
C SER A 72 7.68 6.31 10.81
N HIS A 73 6.87 6.58 11.85
CA HIS A 73 6.83 5.78 13.07
C HIS A 73 5.49 5.06 13.20
N HIS A 74 5.41 3.86 12.66
CA HIS A 74 4.19 3.06 12.63
C HIS A 74 3.93 2.38 13.98
N THR A 75 3.53 3.17 14.97
CA THR A 75 3.21 2.71 16.32
C THR A 75 1.71 2.78 16.60
N GLU A 76 1.24 2.05 17.61
CA GLU A 76 -0.18 1.94 17.93
C GLU A 76 -0.83 3.24 18.43
N ASP A 77 -0.07 4.24 18.85
CA ASP A 77 -0.54 5.55 19.29
C ASP A 77 -0.82 6.54 18.17
N LYS A 78 -0.47 6.19 16.93
CA LYS A 78 -0.73 7.04 15.76
C LYS A 78 -2.21 7.07 15.40
N LEU A 79 -2.61 8.14 14.71
CA LEU A 79 -4.00 8.38 14.31
C LEU A 79 -4.21 8.19 12.81
N SER A 80 -3.15 8.33 12.02
CA SER A 80 -3.15 8.22 10.56
C SER A 80 -1.78 7.79 10.05
N TYR A 81 -1.75 7.24 8.83
CA TYR A 81 -0.57 6.96 8.04
C TYR A 81 -0.69 7.62 6.65
N TYR A 82 -0.03 7.07 5.64
CA TYR A 82 0.11 7.66 4.31
C TYR A 82 -1.17 7.63 3.46
N GLY A 83 -2.14 6.78 3.81
CA GLY A 83 -3.38 6.59 3.06
C GLY A 83 -4.65 6.97 3.83
N ALA A 84 -5.60 7.62 3.15
CA ALA A 84 -6.92 7.98 3.69
C ALA A 84 -8.01 7.12 3.03
N HIS A 85 -8.46 6.07 3.72
CA HIS A 85 -9.37 5.07 3.17
C HIS A 85 -10.65 4.97 4.02
N ASN A 86 -11.64 5.80 3.74
CA ASN A 86 -12.84 6.04 4.55
C ASN A 86 -13.92 4.95 4.46
N PHE A 87 -13.55 3.68 4.37
CA PHE A 87 -14.48 2.56 4.34
C PHE A 87 -14.40 1.75 5.63
N LEU A 88 -15.55 1.52 6.26
CA LEU A 88 -15.74 0.64 7.42
C LEU A 88 -16.70 -0.49 7.06
N LEU A 89 -16.44 -1.67 7.59
CA LEU A 89 -17.33 -2.82 7.58
C LEU A 89 -17.61 -3.24 9.02
N ILE A 90 -18.87 -3.20 9.43
CA ILE A 90 -19.31 -3.41 10.81
C ILE A 90 -20.11 -4.70 10.90
N ARG A 91 -19.68 -5.59 11.80
CA ARG A 91 -20.47 -6.74 12.28
C ARG A 91 -20.86 -6.49 13.73
N ASN A 92 -22.17 -6.46 14.03
CA ASN A 92 -22.71 -6.19 15.35
C ASN A 92 -23.87 -7.13 15.65
N GLY A 93 -23.56 -8.32 16.16
CA GLY A 93 -24.52 -9.42 16.26
C GLY A 93 -24.99 -9.89 14.88
N GLU A 94 -26.30 -9.77 14.60
CA GLU A 94 -26.92 -10.12 13.31
C GLU A 94 -26.68 -9.04 12.24
N ASP A 95 -26.45 -7.78 12.66
CA ASP A 95 -26.26 -6.67 11.74
C ASP A 95 -24.89 -6.77 11.06
N CYS A 96 -24.87 -6.72 9.72
CA CYS A 96 -23.67 -6.55 8.90
C CYS A 96 -23.92 -5.43 7.90
N PHE A 97 -23.08 -4.40 7.93
CA PHE A 97 -23.22 -3.26 7.02
C PHE A 97 -21.88 -2.56 6.78
N GLY A 98 -21.77 -1.89 5.62
CA GLY A 98 -20.63 -1.07 5.26
C GLY A 98 -20.96 0.42 5.34
N LEU A 99 -19.99 1.23 5.70
CA LEU A 99 -20.04 2.69 5.64
C LEU A 99 -18.87 3.21 4.83
N PHE A 100 -19.15 4.05 3.83
CA PHE A 100 -18.13 4.78 3.09
C PHE A 100 -18.43 6.27 3.15
N VAL A 101 -17.52 7.03 3.75
CA VAL A 101 -17.57 8.48 3.84
C VAL A 101 -16.74 9.07 2.71
N ASP A 102 -17.36 9.53 1.65
CA ASP A 102 -16.67 10.12 0.50
C ASP A 102 -16.45 11.62 0.74
N PHE A 103 -15.28 11.93 1.28
CA PHE A 103 -14.85 13.26 1.67
C PHE A 103 -13.36 13.47 1.39
N PRO A 104 -12.96 14.60 0.78
CA PRO A 104 -11.58 14.83 0.34
C PRO A 104 -10.62 15.32 1.43
N GLY A 105 -11.15 15.76 2.58
CA GLY A 105 -10.40 16.24 3.74
C GLY A 105 -10.38 15.21 4.88
N LYS A 106 -10.15 15.68 6.11
CA LYS A 106 -10.05 14.82 7.28
C LYS A 106 -11.41 14.28 7.73
N VAL A 107 -11.45 12.98 7.99
CA VAL A 107 -12.57 12.31 8.65
C VAL A 107 -12.11 11.75 9.98
N HIS A 108 -12.82 12.10 11.04
CA HIS A 108 -12.53 11.63 12.40
C HIS A 108 -13.43 10.46 12.75
N TYR A 109 -12.84 9.40 13.30
CA TYR A 109 -13.53 8.20 13.74
C TYR A 109 -13.20 7.93 15.21
N ASP A 110 -14.21 7.86 16.06
CA ASP A 110 -14.13 7.34 17.43
C ASP A 110 -14.86 5.99 17.45
N ILE A 111 -14.11 4.91 17.56
CA ILE A 111 -14.66 3.55 17.49
C ILE A 111 -14.56 2.91 18.88
N GLY A 112 -15.38 3.37 19.82
CA GLY A 112 -15.38 2.85 21.18
C GLY A 112 -14.22 3.37 22.05
N TYR A 113 -13.57 4.44 21.66
CA TYR A 113 -12.48 5.06 22.42
C TYR A 113 -13.02 5.94 23.55
N THR A 114 -13.85 6.92 23.26
CA THR A 114 -14.47 7.80 24.27
C THR A 114 -15.60 7.07 25.03
N ARG A 115 -16.40 6.33 24.29
CA ARG A 115 -17.51 5.51 24.83
C ARG A 115 -17.45 4.12 24.22
N HIS A 116 -17.17 3.12 25.05
CA HIS A 116 -16.93 1.73 24.62
C HIS A 116 -18.02 1.13 23.74
N ASP A 117 -19.27 1.54 23.92
CA ASP A 117 -20.45 1.06 23.19
C ASP A 117 -20.85 1.95 21.99
N THR A 118 -20.02 2.91 21.58
CA THR A 118 -20.40 3.88 20.57
C THR A 118 -19.31 4.02 19.50
N LEU A 119 -19.71 3.90 18.24
CA LEU A 119 -18.94 4.38 17.09
C LEU A 119 -19.48 5.77 16.73
N CYS A 120 -18.60 6.73 16.54
CA CYS A 120 -18.90 8.07 16.07
C CYS A 120 -17.98 8.44 14.92
N PHE A 121 -18.48 9.16 13.92
CA PHE A 121 -17.65 9.77 12.91
C PHE A 121 -18.18 11.15 12.51
N HIS A 122 -17.26 12.04 12.14
CA HIS A 122 -17.56 13.35 11.59
C HIS A 122 -16.48 13.82 10.60
N THR A 123 -16.85 14.73 9.74
CA THR A 123 -15.98 15.42 8.78
C THR A 123 -15.71 16.85 9.26
N GLU A 124 -14.57 17.44 8.91
CA GLU A 124 -14.28 18.85 9.25
C GLU A 124 -15.23 19.84 8.56
N GLU A 125 -15.83 19.46 7.44
CA GLU A 125 -16.78 20.26 6.66
C GLU A 125 -18.08 19.48 6.46
N PRO A 126 -19.24 20.14 6.34
CA PRO A 126 -20.53 19.45 6.20
C PRO A 126 -20.82 18.91 4.80
N ASP A 127 -19.94 19.17 3.83
CA ASP A 127 -20.13 18.90 2.40
C ASP A 127 -19.51 17.56 2.01
N TYR A 128 -20.24 16.45 2.16
CA TYR A 128 -19.74 15.10 1.85
C TYR A 128 -20.84 14.17 1.34
N GLU A 129 -20.44 13.03 0.78
CA GLU A 129 -21.33 11.92 0.47
C GLU A 129 -21.13 10.77 1.44
N LEU A 130 -22.23 10.08 1.75
CA LEU A 130 -22.22 8.88 2.58
C LEU A 130 -22.90 7.74 1.83
N TYR A 131 -22.19 6.60 1.78
CA TYR A 131 -22.73 5.37 1.22
C TYR A 131 -22.90 4.34 2.34
N VAL A 132 -24.11 3.77 2.42
CA VAL A 132 -24.46 2.71 3.36
C VAL A 132 -24.74 1.42 2.58
N LEU A 133 -23.98 0.38 2.86
CA LEU A 133 -24.12 -0.94 2.23
C LEU A 133 -24.77 -1.90 3.22
N SER A 134 -25.75 -2.68 2.78
CA SER A 134 -26.44 -3.64 3.66
C SER A 134 -27.05 -4.81 2.87
N GLY A 135 -27.43 -5.87 3.58
CA GLY A 135 -28.13 -7.02 2.99
C GLY A 135 -27.22 -8.12 2.47
N GLY A 136 -26.03 -8.26 3.04
CA GLY A 136 -25.08 -9.33 2.76
C GLY A 136 -24.19 -9.62 3.95
N ASP A 137 -23.34 -10.63 3.82
CA ASP A 137 -22.23 -10.89 4.72
C ASP A 137 -21.01 -10.01 4.37
N GLU A 138 -19.92 -10.15 5.10
CA GLU A 138 -18.70 -9.37 4.93
C GLU A 138 -18.14 -9.47 3.51
N ASN A 139 -18.08 -10.67 2.94
CA ASN A 139 -17.58 -10.91 1.59
C ASN A 139 -18.46 -10.23 0.53
N ALA A 140 -19.79 -10.36 0.66
CA ALA A 140 -20.73 -9.76 -0.27
C ALA A 140 -20.67 -8.23 -0.24
N LEU A 141 -20.59 -7.64 0.97
CA LEU A 141 -20.50 -6.19 1.14
C LEU A 141 -19.17 -5.63 0.62
N CYS A 142 -18.04 -6.31 0.86
CA CYS A 142 -16.76 -5.94 0.26
C CYS A 142 -16.82 -6.00 -1.27
N LYS A 143 -17.43 -7.05 -1.83
CA LYS A 143 -17.60 -7.19 -3.29
C LYS A 143 -18.48 -6.09 -3.87
N GLU A 144 -19.61 -5.77 -3.22
CA GLU A 144 -20.48 -4.65 -3.61
C GLU A 144 -19.73 -3.30 -3.53
N PHE A 145 -18.97 -3.08 -2.46
CA PHE A 145 -18.18 -1.85 -2.32
C PHE A 145 -17.11 -1.73 -3.40
N ARG A 146 -16.38 -2.79 -3.67
CA ARG A 146 -15.36 -2.78 -4.71
C ARG A 146 -15.94 -2.60 -6.11
N ALA A 147 -17.14 -3.13 -6.37
CA ALA A 147 -17.86 -2.84 -7.62
C ALA A 147 -18.28 -1.36 -7.72
N LEU A 148 -18.64 -0.72 -6.58
CA LEU A 148 -18.99 0.70 -6.53
C LEU A 148 -17.79 1.61 -6.86
N ILE A 149 -16.62 1.32 -6.31
CA ILE A 149 -15.42 2.16 -6.47
C ILE A 149 -14.60 1.81 -7.73
N GLY A 150 -14.96 0.75 -8.45
CA GLY A 150 -14.33 0.33 -9.70
C GLY A 150 -13.20 -0.68 -9.55
N ARG A 151 -12.78 -1.22 -10.69
CA ARG A 151 -11.76 -2.29 -10.77
C ARG A 151 -10.43 -1.84 -10.21
N SER A 152 -9.79 -2.71 -9.43
CA SER A 152 -8.42 -2.52 -8.96
C SER A 152 -7.41 -2.58 -10.09
N TYR A 153 -6.35 -1.80 -9.97
CA TYR A 153 -5.19 -1.82 -10.85
C TYR A 153 -4.59 -3.23 -10.97
N ILE A 154 -4.23 -3.62 -12.19
CA ILE A 154 -3.58 -4.90 -12.51
C ILE A 154 -2.17 -4.62 -13.02
N PRO A 155 -1.12 -4.92 -12.24
CA PRO A 155 0.27 -4.73 -12.65
C PRO A 155 0.70 -5.81 -13.67
N PRO A 156 1.85 -5.62 -14.35
CA PRO A 156 2.47 -6.69 -15.13
C PRO A 156 2.90 -7.86 -14.21
N LYS A 157 2.92 -9.07 -14.77
CA LYS A 157 3.23 -10.31 -14.00
C LYS A 157 4.61 -10.27 -13.32
N TRP A 158 5.60 -9.65 -13.96
CA TRP A 158 6.92 -9.50 -13.37
C TRP A 158 6.94 -8.68 -12.07
N ALA A 159 5.95 -7.83 -11.85
CA ALA A 159 5.81 -7.08 -10.62
C ALA A 159 5.45 -7.93 -9.38
N PHE A 160 5.08 -9.19 -9.58
CA PHE A 160 4.88 -10.17 -8.51
C PHE A 160 6.18 -10.88 -8.09
N GLY A 161 7.28 -10.66 -8.80
CA GLY A 161 8.59 -11.13 -8.36
C GLY A 161 9.19 -10.26 -7.25
N LEU A 162 10.41 -10.61 -6.82
CA LEU A 162 11.12 -9.85 -5.80
C LEU A 162 11.62 -8.51 -6.35
N ALA A 163 11.39 -7.45 -5.58
CA ALA A 163 12.03 -6.14 -5.75
C ALA A 163 13.11 -5.92 -4.69
N GLN A 164 14.33 -5.61 -5.11
CA GLN A 164 15.37 -5.08 -4.23
C GLN A 164 15.44 -3.57 -4.39
N SER A 165 15.45 -2.87 -3.29
CA SER A 165 15.44 -1.41 -3.20
C SER A 165 16.33 -0.93 -2.07
N ARG A 166 16.92 0.24 -2.22
CA ARG A 166 17.59 0.97 -1.15
C ARG A 166 17.72 2.45 -1.51
N TRP A 167 17.40 3.34 -0.57
CA TRP A 167 17.88 4.70 -0.64
C TRP A 167 19.41 4.68 -0.41
N GLY A 168 20.16 4.88 -1.52
CA GLY A 168 21.62 4.87 -1.49
C GLY A 168 22.28 4.03 -2.59
N TYR A 169 21.55 3.49 -3.57
CA TYR A 169 22.13 3.02 -4.83
C TYR A 169 22.42 4.24 -5.69
N LYS A 170 23.63 4.81 -5.52
CA LYS A 170 23.99 6.14 -6.04
C LYS A 170 24.52 6.12 -7.45
N THR A 171 24.95 4.98 -7.96
CA THR A 171 25.62 4.83 -9.24
C THR A 171 25.09 3.63 -10.02
N GLU A 172 25.32 3.63 -11.33
CA GLU A 172 25.09 2.48 -12.21
C GLU A 172 25.78 1.21 -11.68
N GLU A 173 26.98 1.36 -11.12
CA GLU A 173 27.76 0.23 -10.58
C GLU A 173 27.11 -0.37 -9.34
N ASP A 174 26.51 0.44 -8.44
CA ASP A 174 25.77 -0.08 -7.29
C ASP A 174 24.60 -0.96 -7.75
N VAL A 175 23.87 -0.54 -8.77
CA VAL A 175 22.74 -1.30 -9.33
C VAL A 175 23.23 -2.60 -9.98
N ARG A 176 24.32 -2.56 -10.74
CA ARG A 176 24.93 -3.75 -11.35
C ARG A 176 25.44 -4.73 -10.30
N GLU A 177 26.04 -4.23 -9.22
CA GLU A 177 26.53 -5.08 -8.12
C GLU A 177 25.38 -5.82 -7.45
N VAL A 178 24.24 -5.15 -7.19
CA VAL A 178 23.04 -5.81 -6.66
C VAL A 178 22.63 -6.99 -7.56
N ALA A 179 22.47 -6.75 -8.87
CA ALA A 179 22.08 -7.80 -9.81
C ALA A 179 23.08 -8.97 -9.82
N ARG A 180 24.40 -8.66 -9.85
CA ARG A 180 25.47 -9.68 -9.80
C ARG A 180 25.41 -10.52 -8.52
N GLN A 181 25.22 -9.89 -7.37
CA GLN A 181 25.20 -10.57 -6.08
C GLN A 181 23.97 -11.48 -5.93
N TYR A 182 22.80 -11.03 -6.37
CA TYR A 182 21.61 -11.88 -6.40
C TYR A 182 21.86 -13.14 -7.25
N LYS A 183 22.33 -12.94 -8.46
CA LYS A 183 22.67 -14.05 -9.39
C LYS A 183 23.76 -14.97 -8.83
N ALA A 184 24.86 -14.41 -8.30
CA ALA A 184 25.97 -15.19 -7.76
C ALA A 184 25.56 -16.06 -6.54
N ASN A 185 24.57 -15.63 -5.79
CA ASN A 185 24.04 -16.35 -4.63
C ASN A 185 22.81 -17.24 -4.96
N GLY A 186 22.39 -17.32 -6.23
CA GLY A 186 21.23 -18.09 -6.66
C GLY A 186 19.93 -17.59 -6.01
N LEU A 187 19.78 -16.28 -5.91
CA LEU A 187 18.60 -15.62 -5.38
C LEU A 187 17.77 -15.04 -6.54
N PRO A 188 16.49 -15.35 -6.64
CA PRO A 188 15.61 -14.78 -7.64
C PRO A 188 15.49 -13.26 -7.51
N LEU A 189 15.32 -12.55 -8.66
CA LEU A 189 15.13 -11.10 -8.70
C LEU A 189 14.41 -10.67 -9.99
N ASP A 190 13.39 -9.84 -9.88
CA ASP A 190 12.66 -9.26 -11.03
C ASP A 190 12.82 -7.74 -11.13
N MET A 191 13.07 -7.04 -10.01
CA MET A 191 13.10 -5.59 -9.98
C MET A 191 14.26 -5.07 -9.14
N ILE A 192 14.85 -3.96 -9.60
CA ILE A 192 15.70 -3.10 -8.77
C ILE A 192 15.08 -1.71 -8.79
N CYS A 193 14.62 -1.26 -7.60
CA CYS A 193 14.10 0.09 -7.45
C CYS A 193 15.25 1.08 -7.27
N MET A 194 15.17 2.20 -8.00
CA MET A 194 16.09 3.31 -7.87
C MET A 194 15.42 4.43 -7.09
N ASP A 195 16.06 4.85 -6.02
CA ASP A 195 15.67 5.98 -5.19
C ASP A 195 16.19 7.29 -5.80
N ILE A 196 16.00 8.43 -5.15
CA ILE A 196 16.26 9.80 -5.64
C ILE A 196 17.68 10.03 -6.20
N ASP A 197 18.66 9.18 -5.86
CA ASP A 197 20.06 9.36 -6.23
C ASP A 197 20.36 9.25 -7.74
N TYR A 198 19.45 8.66 -8.55
CA TYR A 198 19.61 8.63 -10.00
C TYR A 198 19.32 9.98 -10.67
N MET A 199 18.59 10.86 -10.00
CA MET A 199 18.16 12.16 -10.50
C MET A 199 19.32 13.18 -10.50
N GLN A 200 19.26 14.16 -11.40
CA GLN A 200 20.17 15.30 -11.39
C GLN A 200 19.76 16.30 -10.30
N GLY A 201 20.45 16.28 -9.16
CA GLY A 201 20.14 17.16 -8.02
C GLY A 201 18.70 16.98 -7.50
N TYR A 202 18.21 15.75 -7.53
CA TYR A 202 16.86 15.36 -7.09
C TYR A 202 15.70 16.02 -7.86
N ALA A 203 15.96 16.47 -9.09
CA ALA A 203 14.90 16.98 -9.97
C ALA A 203 14.22 15.81 -10.71
N ASP A 204 12.91 15.71 -10.60
CA ASP A 204 12.11 14.69 -11.27
C ASP A 204 12.29 14.72 -12.79
N PHE A 205 12.15 13.55 -13.40
CA PHE A 205 12.28 13.37 -14.86
C PHE A 205 13.66 13.73 -15.43
N THR A 206 14.70 13.72 -14.57
CA THR A 206 16.10 13.91 -14.96
C THR A 206 16.95 12.69 -14.65
N VAL A 207 18.10 12.56 -15.29
CA VAL A 207 19.08 11.51 -15.01
C VAL A 207 20.45 12.15 -14.78
N ASN A 208 21.08 11.82 -13.67
CA ASN A 208 22.47 12.23 -13.41
C ASN A 208 23.43 11.43 -14.30
N ARG A 209 23.93 12.06 -15.36
CA ARG A 209 24.78 11.41 -16.36
C ARG A 209 26.21 11.10 -15.89
N GLU A 210 26.65 11.64 -14.78
CA GLU A 210 27.93 11.27 -14.18
C GLU A 210 27.81 9.93 -13.42
N ARG A 211 26.68 9.72 -12.76
CA ARG A 211 26.38 8.52 -11.96
C ARG A 211 25.76 7.39 -12.78
N PHE A 212 24.93 7.74 -13.74
CA PHE A 212 24.23 6.84 -14.68
C PHE A 212 24.50 7.32 -16.12
N PRO A 213 25.69 7.05 -16.68
CA PRO A 213 26.10 7.54 -17.99
C PRO A 213 25.17 7.14 -19.12
N ASP A 214 24.67 5.90 -19.08
CA ASP A 214 23.76 5.35 -20.08
C ASP A 214 22.67 4.48 -19.42
N LEU A 215 21.67 5.17 -18.85
CA LEU A 215 20.55 4.50 -18.17
C LEU A 215 19.75 3.59 -19.13
N LYS A 216 19.70 3.95 -20.43
CA LYS A 216 19.02 3.11 -21.43
C LYS A 216 19.73 1.77 -21.59
N LYS A 217 21.06 1.81 -21.74
CA LYS A 217 21.86 0.60 -21.88
C LYS A 217 21.76 -0.26 -20.62
N LEU A 218 21.83 0.33 -19.44
CA LEU A 218 21.64 -0.37 -18.16
C LEU A 218 20.29 -1.06 -18.10
N SER A 219 19.21 -0.35 -18.45
CA SER A 219 17.86 -0.89 -18.49
C SER A 219 17.72 -2.06 -19.47
N ASP A 220 18.25 -1.92 -20.69
CA ASP A 220 18.17 -2.95 -21.72
C ASP A 220 18.97 -4.22 -21.30
N GLU A 221 20.15 -4.09 -20.71
CA GLU A 221 20.99 -5.19 -20.25
C GLU A 221 20.32 -5.95 -19.09
N LEU A 222 19.83 -5.24 -18.07
CA LEU A 222 19.12 -5.87 -16.94
C LEU A 222 17.82 -6.53 -17.38
N LYS A 223 17.07 -5.89 -18.28
CA LYS A 223 15.86 -6.48 -18.86
C LYS A 223 16.12 -7.77 -19.61
N ALA A 224 17.24 -7.88 -20.32
CA ALA A 224 17.65 -9.13 -20.98
C ALA A 224 17.95 -10.26 -19.96
N GLU A 225 18.29 -9.92 -18.72
CA GLU A 225 18.43 -10.87 -17.61
C GLU A 225 17.12 -11.10 -16.83
N GLY A 226 16.02 -10.48 -17.23
CA GLY A 226 14.70 -10.59 -16.55
C GLY A 226 14.47 -9.56 -15.46
N ILE A 227 15.39 -8.61 -15.25
CA ILE A 227 15.31 -7.60 -14.18
C ILE A 227 14.87 -6.25 -14.75
N ARG A 228 13.88 -5.57 -14.11
CA ARG A 228 13.41 -4.23 -14.48
C ARG A 228 13.90 -3.18 -13.50
N LEU A 229 14.28 -2.02 -14.02
CA LEU A 229 14.52 -0.84 -13.20
C LEU A 229 13.20 -0.12 -12.91
N VAL A 230 13.00 0.29 -11.65
CA VAL A 230 11.79 0.95 -11.18
C VAL A 230 12.19 2.23 -10.42
N PRO A 231 12.35 3.37 -11.12
CA PRO A 231 12.74 4.63 -10.49
C PRO A 231 11.60 5.30 -9.73
N ILE A 232 11.98 6.07 -8.70
CA ILE A 232 11.11 6.96 -7.93
C ILE A 232 10.77 8.22 -8.74
N ILE A 233 9.58 8.76 -8.50
CA ILE A 233 9.17 10.12 -8.89
C ILE A 233 8.51 10.77 -7.67
N ASP A 234 9.01 11.95 -7.30
CA ASP A 234 8.50 12.75 -6.19
C ASP A 234 7.43 13.75 -6.64
N ALA A 235 6.78 14.41 -5.69
CA ALA A 235 5.73 15.38 -5.98
C ALA A 235 6.23 16.82 -6.16
N GLY A 236 7.45 17.14 -5.73
CA GLY A 236 8.02 18.48 -5.69
C GLY A 236 8.89 18.83 -6.89
N VAL A 237 8.41 19.66 -7.80
CA VAL A 237 9.17 20.12 -8.96
C VAL A 237 10.23 21.14 -8.53
N ARG A 238 11.52 20.80 -8.69
CA ARG A 238 12.66 21.66 -8.34
C ARG A 238 12.55 23.03 -8.99
N ILE A 239 12.79 24.09 -8.22
CA ILE A 239 12.85 25.45 -8.74
C ILE A 239 14.21 25.66 -9.40
N ASP A 240 14.22 25.61 -10.72
CA ASP A 240 15.43 25.81 -11.55
C ASP A 240 15.00 26.31 -12.94
N ASP A 241 15.50 27.49 -13.35
CA ASP A 241 15.17 28.08 -14.64
C ASP A 241 15.71 27.25 -15.83
N ALA A 242 16.68 26.38 -15.59
CA ALA A 242 17.19 25.44 -16.59
C ALA A 242 16.37 24.15 -16.70
N ASP A 243 15.51 23.84 -15.71
CA ASP A 243 14.66 22.68 -15.72
C ASP A 243 13.42 22.90 -16.59
N ALA A 244 13.25 22.04 -17.61
CA ALA A 244 12.16 22.15 -18.58
C ALA A 244 10.78 21.95 -17.93
N THR A 245 10.67 21.11 -16.89
CA THR A 245 9.43 20.86 -16.17
C THR A 245 9.03 22.08 -15.36
N CYS A 246 9.97 22.65 -14.61
CA CYS A 246 9.75 23.88 -13.85
C CYS A 246 9.33 25.04 -14.76
N LYS A 247 10.08 25.29 -15.83
CA LYS A 247 9.82 26.39 -16.77
C LYS A 247 8.43 26.27 -17.40
N GLU A 248 8.09 25.14 -17.97
CA GLU A 248 6.79 24.94 -18.61
C GLU A 248 5.63 25.03 -17.60
N GLY A 249 5.80 24.45 -16.41
CA GLY A 249 4.79 24.54 -15.34
C GLY A 249 4.51 25.98 -14.90
N LEU A 250 5.55 26.82 -14.81
CA LEU A 250 5.41 28.27 -14.53
C LEU A 250 4.70 29.00 -15.66
N GLU A 251 5.16 28.82 -16.91
CA GLU A 251 4.59 29.47 -18.09
C GLU A 251 3.11 29.17 -18.27
N LYS A 252 2.68 27.94 -17.97
CA LYS A 252 1.29 27.50 -18.08
C LYS A 252 0.47 27.71 -16.80
N GLY A 253 1.11 28.12 -15.70
CA GLY A 253 0.43 28.33 -14.41
C GLY A 253 -0.12 27.05 -13.79
N TYR A 254 0.64 25.94 -13.88
CA TYR A 254 0.25 24.60 -13.47
C TYR A 254 0.55 24.28 -12.00
N PHE A 255 1.21 25.17 -11.29
CA PHE A 255 1.53 24.98 -9.88
C PHE A 255 0.43 25.54 -8.95
N CYS A 256 0.27 24.93 -7.79
CA CYS A 256 -0.55 25.41 -6.70
C CYS A 256 -0.15 26.84 -6.34
N LYS A 257 -1.12 27.68 -5.94
CA LYS A 257 -0.92 29.12 -5.73
C LYS A 257 -1.31 29.53 -4.32
N LYS A 258 -0.59 30.50 -3.76
CA LYS A 258 -1.00 31.23 -2.57
C LYS A 258 -2.25 32.09 -2.86
N ALA A 259 -2.83 32.69 -1.81
CA ALA A 259 -4.01 33.56 -1.93
C ALA A 259 -3.77 34.77 -2.87
N ASP A 260 -2.54 35.29 -2.90
CA ASP A 260 -2.13 36.42 -3.75
C ASP A 260 -1.88 36.03 -5.24
N GLY A 261 -2.02 34.75 -5.57
CA GLY A 261 -1.83 34.21 -6.92
C GLY A 261 -0.40 33.85 -7.25
N THR A 262 0.56 34.06 -6.36
CA THR A 262 1.96 33.58 -6.55
C THR A 262 2.05 32.08 -6.37
N PRO A 263 2.97 31.38 -7.06
CA PRO A 263 3.19 29.95 -6.83
C PRO A 263 3.54 29.66 -5.37
N PHE A 264 2.96 28.59 -4.81
CA PHE A 264 3.36 28.09 -3.50
C PHE A 264 4.74 27.45 -3.57
N VAL A 265 5.57 27.71 -2.56
CA VAL A 265 6.94 27.19 -2.45
C VAL A 265 7.11 26.51 -1.09
N ALA A 266 7.58 25.27 -1.09
CA ALA A 266 8.12 24.61 0.08
C ALA A 266 9.39 23.83 -0.31
N ALA A 267 10.13 23.34 0.69
CA ALA A 267 11.30 22.51 0.45
C ALA A 267 10.97 21.03 0.56
N VAL A 268 11.58 20.25 -0.32
CA VAL A 268 11.69 18.80 -0.29
C VAL A 268 13.11 18.40 -0.70
N TRP A 269 13.37 17.20 -1.18
CA TRP A 269 14.72 16.73 -1.50
C TRP A 269 15.55 17.66 -2.41
N PRO A 270 15.03 18.24 -3.51
CA PRO A 270 15.80 19.17 -4.33
C PRO A 270 16.01 20.56 -3.69
N GLY A 271 15.58 20.78 -2.46
CA GLY A 271 15.47 22.10 -1.83
C GLY A 271 14.13 22.74 -2.17
N LYS A 272 14.10 24.03 -2.53
CA LYS A 272 12.85 24.72 -2.89
C LYS A 272 12.22 24.10 -4.13
N ALA A 273 10.93 23.81 -4.02
CA ALA A 273 10.13 23.20 -5.07
C ALA A 273 8.76 23.88 -5.22
N TYR A 274 8.19 23.76 -6.42
CA TYR A 274 6.78 24.02 -6.70
C TYR A 274 6.00 22.71 -6.66
N PHE A 275 4.69 22.80 -6.37
CA PHE A 275 3.78 21.65 -6.28
C PHE A 275 2.73 21.76 -7.37
N ALA A 276 2.63 20.73 -8.22
CA ALA A 276 1.67 20.70 -9.31
C ALA A 276 0.22 20.64 -8.80
N ASP A 277 -0.70 21.36 -9.44
CA ASP A 277 -2.12 21.32 -9.10
C ASP A 277 -2.79 20.11 -9.78
N PHE A 278 -2.54 18.92 -9.25
CA PHE A 278 -3.04 17.66 -9.81
C PHE A 278 -4.57 17.52 -9.83
N LEU A 279 -5.31 18.41 -9.15
CA LEU A 279 -6.77 18.38 -9.23
C LEU A 279 -7.28 18.88 -10.59
N ARG A 280 -6.46 19.55 -11.37
CA ARG A 280 -6.74 20.01 -12.72
C ARG A 280 -6.38 18.93 -13.77
N PRO A 281 -7.32 18.55 -14.67
CA PRO A 281 -7.07 17.54 -15.69
C PRO A 281 -5.89 17.82 -16.60
N GLU A 282 -5.73 19.09 -17.04
CA GLU A 282 -4.64 19.51 -17.92
C GLU A 282 -3.26 19.45 -17.22
N VAL A 283 -3.23 19.64 -15.90
CA VAL A 283 -2.00 19.50 -15.11
C VAL A 283 -1.63 18.02 -14.96
N ARG A 284 -2.62 17.13 -14.75
CA ARG A 284 -2.38 15.69 -14.76
C ARG A 284 -1.84 15.21 -16.11
N GLU A 285 -2.44 15.67 -17.23
CA GLU A 285 -1.95 15.31 -18.56
C GLU A 285 -0.52 15.79 -18.79
N TRP A 286 -0.20 17.01 -18.38
CA TRP A 286 1.15 17.56 -18.48
C TRP A 286 2.16 16.78 -17.64
N PHE A 287 1.90 16.59 -16.34
CA PHE A 287 2.83 15.90 -15.44
C PHE A 287 2.99 14.41 -15.81
N GLY A 288 1.88 13.72 -16.07
CA GLY A 288 1.89 12.32 -16.53
C GLY A 288 2.66 12.17 -17.87
N GLY A 289 2.58 13.18 -18.76
CA GLY A 289 3.36 13.22 -19.99
C GLY A 289 4.88 13.23 -19.79
N ARG A 290 5.36 13.70 -18.61
CA ARG A 290 6.80 13.75 -18.30
C ARG A 290 7.43 12.38 -18.07
N TYR A 291 6.68 11.39 -17.61
CA TYR A 291 7.18 10.02 -17.47
C TYR A 291 7.79 9.48 -18.77
N LYS A 292 7.40 10.03 -19.92
CA LYS A 292 7.96 9.69 -21.23
C LYS A 292 9.47 9.83 -21.30
N VAL A 293 10.07 10.75 -20.58
CA VAL A 293 11.53 10.92 -20.50
C VAL A 293 12.23 9.62 -20.06
N LEU A 294 11.61 8.88 -19.15
CA LEU A 294 12.15 7.62 -18.61
C LEU A 294 11.63 6.41 -19.38
N THR A 295 10.38 6.41 -19.82
CA THR A 295 9.85 5.27 -20.62
C THR A 295 10.56 5.17 -21.98
N ASP A 296 11.01 6.27 -22.58
CA ASP A 296 11.86 6.26 -23.78
C ASP A 296 13.25 5.64 -23.53
N LEU A 297 13.68 5.55 -22.27
CA LEU A 297 14.89 4.84 -21.85
C LEU A 297 14.66 3.36 -21.49
N GLY A 298 13.46 2.83 -21.77
CA GLY A 298 13.13 1.41 -21.53
C GLY A 298 12.55 1.11 -20.15
N ILE A 299 12.27 2.13 -19.33
CA ILE A 299 11.65 1.95 -18.01
C ILE A 299 10.18 1.57 -18.18
N GLU A 300 9.74 0.53 -17.45
CA GLU A 300 8.40 -0.05 -17.51
C GLU A 300 7.66 -0.03 -16.16
N GLY A 301 8.23 0.62 -15.16
CA GLY A 301 7.65 0.73 -13.83
C GLY A 301 8.16 1.90 -13.05
N PHE A 302 7.33 2.42 -12.13
CA PHE A 302 7.61 3.60 -11.32
C PHE A 302 7.01 3.47 -9.93
N TRP A 303 7.57 4.22 -8.98
CA TRP A 303 6.96 4.45 -7.69
C TRP A 303 6.92 5.95 -7.37
N ASN A 304 5.75 6.41 -6.90
CA ASN A 304 5.50 7.81 -6.57
C ASN A 304 5.64 8.01 -5.07
N ASP A 305 6.47 8.95 -4.68
CA ASP A 305 6.78 9.24 -3.29
C ASP A 305 6.56 10.72 -2.94
N MET A 306 6.65 11.05 -1.66
CA MET A 306 6.56 12.41 -1.10
C MET A 306 5.24 13.13 -1.47
N ASN A 307 4.19 12.40 -1.76
CA ASN A 307 2.98 12.92 -2.42
C ASN A 307 1.73 13.00 -1.53
N GLU A 308 1.88 13.20 -0.22
CA GLU A 308 0.80 13.60 0.71
C GLU A 308 0.26 15.02 0.42
N PRO A 309 1.06 16.06 0.05
CA PRO A 309 2.50 16.17 -0.17
C PRO A 309 3.31 16.32 1.11
N SER A 310 4.47 15.67 1.18
CA SER A 310 5.43 15.94 2.25
C SER A 310 6.10 17.28 2.04
N LEU A 311 6.23 18.07 3.11
CA LEU A 311 6.84 19.40 3.11
C LEU A 311 7.87 19.47 4.24
N PHE A 312 9.15 19.70 3.93
CA PHE A 312 10.17 19.85 4.97
C PHE A 312 10.06 21.20 5.68
N TYR A 313 9.80 22.27 4.93
CA TYR A 313 9.49 23.60 5.45
C TYR A 313 9.03 24.53 4.32
N SER A 314 8.22 25.52 4.64
CA SER A 314 8.07 26.68 3.77
C SER A 314 9.12 27.76 4.08
N PRO A 315 9.53 28.60 3.12
CA PRO A 315 10.51 29.68 3.38
C PRO A 315 10.07 30.66 4.47
N ASP A 316 8.77 30.92 4.57
CA ASP A 316 8.23 31.86 5.55
C ASP A 316 8.31 31.27 6.98
N ARG A 317 7.98 29.98 7.15
CA ARG A 317 8.11 29.27 8.43
C ARG A 317 9.56 29.13 8.87
N LEU A 318 10.46 28.73 7.95
CA LEU A 318 11.86 28.61 8.27
C LEU A 318 12.43 29.96 8.78
N ARG A 319 12.06 31.06 8.10
CA ARG A 319 12.47 32.40 8.55
C ARG A 319 11.96 32.73 9.93
N ALA A 320 10.67 32.53 10.18
CA ALA A 320 10.06 32.77 11.50
C ALA A 320 10.74 31.95 12.61
N PHE A 321 11.05 30.68 12.34
CA PHE A 321 11.78 29.82 13.28
C PHE A 321 13.19 30.35 13.56
N LEU A 322 13.95 30.71 12.52
CA LEU A 322 15.31 31.25 12.67
C LEU A 322 15.32 32.60 13.42
N ASP A 323 14.33 33.46 13.18
CA ASP A 323 14.18 34.72 13.91
C ASP A 323 13.87 34.48 15.40
N SER A 324 13.04 33.49 15.71
CA SER A 324 12.78 33.05 17.10
C SER A 324 14.05 32.52 17.76
N MET A 325 14.85 31.70 17.06
CA MET A 325 16.13 31.19 17.54
C MET A 325 17.14 32.32 17.78
N ALA A 326 17.18 33.33 16.91
CA ALA A 326 18.03 34.48 17.08
C ALA A 326 17.66 35.29 18.33
N ALA A 327 16.37 35.44 18.63
CA ALA A 327 15.90 36.10 19.83
C ALA A 327 16.25 35.31 21.12
N LEU A 328 16.14 33.96 21.10
CA LEU A 328 16.53 33.11 22.21
C LEU A 328 18.03 33.12 22.49
N ARG A 329 18.87 33.24 21.48
CA ARG A 329 20.33 33.29 21.60
C ARG A 329 20.83 34.47 22.46
N GLU A 330 20.07 35.55 22.47
CA GLU A 330 20.43 36.77 23.22
C GLU A 330 20.04 36.68 24.72
N LYS A 331 19.42 35.57 25.19
CA LYS A 331 19.04 35.36 26.59
C LYS A 331 20.16 34.66 27.35
N ASP A 332 20.36 35.08 28.61
CA ASP A 332 21.29 34.43 29.54
C ASP A 332 20.80 33.04 29.96
N ASN A 333 19.46 32.84 29.99
CA ASN A 333 18.82 31.57 30.29
C ASN A 333 17.59 31.37 29.42
N ILE A 334 17.32 30.14 29.04
CA ILE A 334 16.11 29.72 28.32
C ILE A 334 15.27 28.89 29.29
N GLU A 335 14.07 29.38 29.60
CA GLU A 335 13.13 28.66 30.46
C GLU A 335 12.69 27.33 29.79
N GLN A 336 12.33 26.34 30.61
CA GLN A 336 11.94 25.03 30.14
C GLN A 336 10.76 25.09 29.13
N GLU A 337 9.75 25.91 29.44
CA GLU A 337 8.59 26.09 28.54
C GLU A 337 9.01 26.70 27.21
N GLU A 338 9.91 27.69 27.20
CA GLU A 338 10.43 28.28 25.97
C GLU A 338 11.26 27.27 25.17
N PHE A 339 12.08 26.46 25.85
CA PHE A 339 12.86 25.41 25.17
C PHE A 339 11.94 24.42 24.46
N PHE A 340 10.95 23.84 25.15
CA PHE A 340 10.07 22.87 24.53
C PHE A 340 9.11 23.48 23.49
N SER A 341 8.55 24.67 23.72
CA SER A 341 7.62 25.28 22.77
C SER A 341 8.33 25.90 21.57
N GLN A 342 9.39 26.68 21.75
CA GLN A 342 10.02 27.44 20.67
C GLN A 342 11.14 26.64 19.98
N VAL A 343 12.01 25.93 20.73
CA VAL A 343 13.09 25.17 20.11
C VAL A 343 12.58 23.84 19.58
N VAL A 344 12.07 22.97 20.46
CA VAL A 344 11.62 21.63 20.05
C VAL A 344 10.36 21.70 19.20
N GLY A 345 9.32 22.37 19.71
CA GLY A 345 8.05 22.51 18.99
C GLY A 345 8.18 23.32 17.70
N GLY A 346 9.01 24.38 17.70
CA GLY A 346 9.31 25.15 16.50
C GLY A 346 10.01 24.33 15.42
N ALA A 347 11.03 23.54 15.80
CA ALA A 347 11.74 22.67 14.86
C ALA A 347 10.82 21.56 14.31
N MET A 348 10.06 20.88 15.17
CA MET A 348 9.09 19.86 14.74
C MET A 348 7.96 20.43 13.90
N GLY A 349 7.52 21.66 14.16
CA GLY A 349 6.46 22.35 13.41
C GLY A 349 6.90 22.88 12.05
N LEU A 350 8.16 22.70 11.63
CA LEU A 350 8.60 23.04 10.28
C LEU A 350 8.06 22.04 9.24
N MET A 351 8.06 20.76 9.59
CA MET A 351 7.66 19.70 8.67
C MET A 351 6.14 19.52 8.68
N ASN A 352 5.57 19.36 7.48
CA ASN A 352 4.16 19.00 7.28
C ASN A 352 3.17 19.87 8.06
N SER A 353 3.47 21.17 8.13
CA SER A 353 2.74 22.12 8.94
C SER A 353 1.30 22.31 8.46
N PRO A 354 0.28 22.20 9.33
CA PRO A 354 -1.10 22.49 8.98
C PRO A 354 -1.32 23.90 8.41
N GLU A 355 -0.55 24.90 8.89
CA GLU A 355 -0.65 26.26 8.39
C GLU A 355 -0.07 26.41 6.98
N ASP A 356 0.96 25.63 6.62
CA ASP A 356 1.47 25.59 5.26
C ASP A 356 0.44 24.94 4.33
N TYR A 357 -0.20 23.85 4.73
CA TYR A 357 -1.29 23.22 3.98
C TYR A 357 -2.51 24.16 3.81
N ALA A 358 -2.80 24.98 4.78
CA ALA A 358 -3.85 26.02 4.71
C ALA A 358 -3.46 27.25 3.90
N SER A 359 -2.21 27.40 3.45
CA SER A 359 -1.70 28.60 2.79
C SER A 359 -1.82 28.60 1.28
N PHE A 360 -2.09 27.44 0.65
CA PHE A 360 -2.16 27.33 -0.79
C PHE A 360 -3.45 26.67 -1.29
N TYR A 361 -3.71 26.84 -2.58
CA TYR A 361 -5.00 26.57 -3.19
C TYR A 361 -4.84 25.74 -4.48
N HIS A 362 -5.85 24.94 -4.73
CA HIS A 362 -6.14 24.25 -5.97
C HIS A 362 -7.24 24.95 -6.75
N GLU A 363 -7.27 24.72 -8.05
CA GLU A 363 -8.37 25.17 -8.91
C GLU A 363 -9.19 23.94 -9.33
N VAL A 364 -10.42 23.85 -8.82
CA VAL A 364 -11.34 22.75 -9.13
C VAL A 364 -12.60 23.36 -9.76
N ASN A 365 -12.89 23.00 -11.02
CA ASN A 365 -14.06 23.50 -11.77
C ASN A 365 -14.19 25.05 -11.75
N GLY A 366 -13.05 25.78 -11.82
CA GLY A 366 -13.01 27.23 -11.77
C GLY A 366 -13.17 27.85 -10.38
N GLN A 367 -13.22 27.04 -9.34
CA GLN A 367 -13.23 27.49 -7.94
C GLN A 367 -11.88 27.27 -7.28
N LYS A 368 -11.43 28.26 -6.50
CA LYS A 368 -10.25 28.12 -5.66
C LYS A 368 -10.62 27.39 -4.37
N ILE A 369 -10.01 26.24 -4.11
CA ILE A 369 -10.20 25.45 -2.91
C ILE A 369 -8.88 25.37 -2.16
N ARG A 370 -8.90 25.65 -0.88
CA ARG A 370 -7.73 25.57 -0.02
C ARG A 370 -7.27 24.11 0.11
N HIS A 371 -5.95 23.87 0.07
CA HIS A 371 -5.38 22.51 0.01
C HIS A 371 -5.82 21.63 1.18
N ASP A 372 -5.83 22.13 2.40
CA ASP A 372 -6.23 21.36 3.59
C ASP A 372 -7.66 20.79 3.52
N ARG A 373 -8.54 21.37 2.70
CA ARG A 373 -9.91 20.86 2.47
C ARG A 373 -9.95 19.69 1.46
N VAL A 374 -8.91 19.52 0.68
CA VAL A 374 -8.80 18.50 -0.39
C VAL A 374 -7.48 17.72 -0.30
N HIS A 375 -6.83 17.79 0.83
CA HIS A 375 -5.50 17.25 1.08
C HIS A 375 -5.37 15.78 0.66
N ASN A 376 -6.33 14.93 1.02
CA ASN A 376 -6.28 13.50 0.75
C ASN A 376 -6.34 13.15 -0.75
N LEU A 377 -6.74 14.10 -1.61
CA LEU A 377 -6.80 13.85 -3.06
C LEU A 377 -5.46 14.04 -3.77
N TYR A 378 -4.48 14.70 -3.14
CA TYR A 378 -3.26 15.15 -3.82
C TYR A 378 -2.45 13.98 -4.39
N GLY A 379 -2.01 13.05 -3.55
CA GLY A 379 -1.22 11.91 -3.96
C GLY A 379 -1.97 10.95 -4.88
N GLY A 380 -3.25 10.70 -4.60
CA GLY A 380 -4.12 9.93 -5.48
C GLY A 380 -4.26 10.55 -6.87
N SER A 381 -4.30 11.88 -6.96
CA SER A 381 -4.34 12.61 -8.24
C SER A 381 -3.01 12.57 -9.00
N MET A 382 -1.86 12.52 -8.30
CA MET A 382 -0.56 12.28 -8.92
C MET A 382 -0.47 10.85 -9.49
N THR A 383 -0.94 9.85 -8.73
CA THR A 383 -1.03 8.45 -9.20
C THR A 383 -1.92 8.34 -10.43
N ARG A 384 -3.05 9.04 -10.44
CA ARG A 384 -3.96 9.13 -11.57
C ARG A 384 -3.28 9.78 -12.79
N ALA A 385 -2.49 10.84 -12.60
CA ALA A 385 -1.76 11.50 -13.68
C ALA A 385 -0.81 10.53 -14.41
N ALA A 386 -0.06 9.73 -13.65
CA ALA A 386 0.81 8.69 -14.21
C ALA A 386 0.01 7.58 -14.91
N GLY A 387 -1.02 7.02 -14.25
CA GLY A 387 -1.84 5.94 -14.79
C GLY A 387 -2.59 6.33 -16.08
N GLU A 388 -3.20 7.54 -16.14
CA GLU A 388 -3.84 8.09 -17.34
C GLU A 388 -2.83 8.25 -18.50
N ALA A 389 -1.61 8.71 -18.18
CA ALA A 389 -0.56 8.87 -19.19
C ALA A 389 -0.08 7.52 -19.72
N PHE A 390 0.11 6.52 -18.87
CA PHE A 390 0.51 5.17 -19.28
C PHE A 390 -0.55 4.51 -20.16
N ALA A 391 -1.82 4.60 -19.79
CA ALA A 391 -2.92 4.09 -20.61
C ALA A 391 -3.00 4.77 -21.99
N LYS A 392 -2.64 6.05 -22.09
CA LYS A 392 -2.61 6.80 -23.35
C LYS A 392 -1.38 6.48 -24.20
N GLN A 393 -0.19 6.34 -23.56
CA GLN A 393 1.08 6.15 -24.28
C GLN A 393 1.36 4.68 -24.61
N HIS A 394 0.86 3.75 -23.79
CA HIS A 394 1.09 2.31 -23.88
C HIS A 394 -0.23 1.52 -23.70
N PRO A 395 -1.25 1.77 -24.55
CA PRO A 395 -2.60 1.20 -24.36
C PRO A 395 -2.63 -0.34 -24.39
N GLU A 396 -1.66 -0.95 -25.05
CA GLU A 396 -1.53 -2.40 -25.16
C GLU A 396 -0.73 -3.05 -24.04
N LYS A 397 -0.13 -2.23 -23.13
CA LYS A 397 0.86 -2.73 -22.19
C LYS A 397 0.56 -2.29 -20.76
N ARG A 398 0.70 -3.21 -19.81
CA ARG A 398 0.67 -2.89 -18.39
C ARG A 398 2.00 -2.24 -17.97
N MET A 399 1.92 -1.10 -17.31
CA MET A 399 3.06 -0.41 -16.69
C MET A 399 2.96 -0.57 -15.18
N LEU A 400 4.06 -0.86 -14.49
CA LEU A 400 4.05 -0.90 -13.03
C LEU A 400 3.94 0.52 -12.45
N LEU A 401 3.02 0.71 -11.53
CA LEU A 401 2.89 1.93 -10.73
C LEU A 401 2.43 1.59 -9.32
N TYR A 402 3.10 2.14 -8.32
CA TYR A 402 2.62 2.15 -6.94
C TYR A 402 3.02 3.47 -6.26
N SER A 403 2.29 3.85 -5.25
CA SER A 403 2.36 5.18 -4.63
C SER A 403 2.40 5.08 -3.12
N ARG A 404 3.06 6.02 -2.44
CA ARG A 404 3.02 6.14 -0.98
C ARG A 404 1.65 6.67 -0.54
N SER A 405 1.32 7.88 -0.92
CA SER A 405 0.05 8.47 -0.54
C SER A 405 -1.09 7.98 -1.43
N SER A 406 -2.24 7.70 -0.82
CA SER A 406 -3.36 7.08 -1.52
C SER A 406 -4.73 7.47 -0.92
N VAL A 407 -5.75 7.39 -1.76
CA VAL A 407 -7.16 7.60 -1.41
C VAL A 407 -8.00 6.63 -2.23
N ILE A 408 -9.17 6.23 -1.73
CA ILE A 408 -10.11 5.40 -2.50
C ILE A 408 -10.41 6.10 -3.84
N GLY A 409 -10.26 5.37 -4.95
CA GLY A 409 -10.29 5.89 -6.31
C GLY A 409 -8.93 5.84 -7.00
N SER A 410 -7.82 6.09 -6.30
CA SER A 410 -6.48 5.96 -6.88
C SER A 410 -6.07 4.49 -7.09
N HIS A 411 -6.71 3.55 -6.41
CA HIS A 411 -6.53 2.10 -6.60
C HIS A 411 -6.80 1.60 -8.02
N ARG A 412 -7.45 2.40 -8.87
CA ARG A 412 -7.68 2.09 -10.28
C ARG A 412 -6.46 2.37 -11.17
N TYR A 413 -5.54 3.19 -10.69
CA TYR A 413 -4.40 3.69 -11.45
C TYR A 413 -3.06 3.11 -11.01
N GLY A 414 -2.95 2.66 -9.76
CA GLY A 414 -1.72 2.08 -9.21
C GLY A 414 -1.97 1.30 -7.93
N GLY A 415 -0.94 0.55 -7.49
CA GLY A 415 -0.86 -0.04 -6.17
C GLY A 415 -0.33 0.93 -5.12
N ILE A 416 -0.03 0.37 -3.93
CA ILE A 416 0.59 1.12 -2.82
C ILE A 416 1.66 0.28 -2.14
N TRP A 417 2.59 0.95 -1.46
CA TRP A 417 3.31 0.31 -0.34
C TRP A 417 2.93 1.01 0.97
N LEU A 418 3.14 0.32 2.09
CA LEU A 418 2.70 0.79 3.41
C LEU A 418 3.71 1.79 4.04
N GLY A 419 4.35 2.62 3.22
CA GLY A 419 5.24 3.69 3.63
C GLY A 419 6.49 3.27 4.42
N ASP A 420 7.07 4.23 5.16
CA ASP A 420 8.36 4.12 5.84
C ASP A 420 8.23 3.43 7.20
N ASN A 421 8.20 2.11 7.20
CA ASN A 421 8.15 1.32 8.43
C ASN A 421 9.55 1.17 9.09
N ASN A 422 9.59 0.66 10.32
CA ASN A 422 10.82 0.37 11.04
C ASN A 422 11.09 -1.14 11.12
N ALA A 423 12.35 -1.52 11.20
CA ALA A 423 12.78 -2.90 11.43
C ALA A 423 12.40 -3.35 12.85
N SER A 424 11.15 -3.77 13.04
CA SER A 424 10.66 -4.25 14.33
C SER A 424 9.58 -5.34 14.19
N TRP A 425 9.51 -6.22 15.18
CA TRP A 425 8.52 -7.29 15.23
C TRP A 425 7.08 -6.78 15.31
N GLY A 426 6.87 -5.67 16.01
CA GLY A 426 5.54 -5.03 16.09
C GLY A 426 5.07 -4.52 14.72
N GLN A 427 5.99 -4.02 13.90
CA GLN A 427 5.62 -3.54 12.57
C GLN A 427 5.45 -4.66 11.54
N LEU A 428 6.14 -5.79 11.70
CA LEU A 428 5.79 -7.00 10.96
C LEU A 428 4.34 -7.42 11.23
N LEU A 429 3.91 -7.45 12.51
CA LEU A 429 2.52 -7.74 12.85
C LEU A 429 1.56 -6.69 12.29
N ALA A 430 1.88 -5.40 12.40
CA ALA A 430 1.06 -4.33 11.85
C ALA A 430 0.86 -4.48 10.34
N ASN A 431 1.93 -4.84 9.60
CA ASN A 431 1.82 -5.09 8.16
C ASN A 431 0.92 -6.30 7.83
N ILE A 432 1.02 -7.40 8.59
CA ILE A 432 0.11 -8.54 8.45
C ILE A 432 -1.35 -8.09 8.59
N GLN A 433 -1.64 -7.27 9.60
CA GLN A 433 -2.97 -6.80 9.92
C GLN A 433 -3.52 -5.74 8.95
N MET A 434 -2.66 -4.89 8.39
CA MET A 434 -3.07 -3.87 7.42
C MET A 434 -3.42 -4.42 6.04
N MET A 435 -2.81 -5.53 5.61
CA MET A 435 -3.01 -6.08 4.26
C MET A 435 -4.49 -6.33 3.90
N PRO A 436 -5.32 -7.01 4.70
CA PRO A 436 -6.73 -7.17 4.36
C PRO A 436 -7.48 -5.82 4.34
N SER A 437 -7.13 -4.89 5.23
CA SER A 437 -7.80 -3.59 5.35
C SER A 437 -7.60 -2.72 4.11
N VAL A 438 -6.37 -2.64 3.56
CA VAL A 438 -6.11 -1.89 2.33
C VAL A 438 -6.75 -2.56 1.11
N GLN A 439 -6.82 -3.89 1.09
CA GLN A 439 -7.44 -4.64 0.00
C GLN A 439 -8.97 -4.50 -0.02
N MET A 440 -9.63 -4.43 1.13
CA MET A 440 -11.05 -4.06 1.22
C MET A 440 -11.33 -2.69 0.55
N CYS A 441 -10.35 -1.77 0.62
CA CYS A 441 -10.44 -0.44 0.02
C CYS A 441 -10.00 -0.38 -1.46
N GLY A 442 -9.79 -1.54 -2.10
CA GLY A 442 -9.49 -1.64 -3.53
C GLY A 442 -8.01 -1.79 -3.88
N PHE A 443 -7.08 -1.59 -2.94
CA PHE A 443 -5.64 -1.70 -3.19
C PHE A 443 -5.17 -3.15 -3.10
N LEU A 444 -5.41 -3.93 -4.15
CA LEU A 444 -4.97 -5.33 -4.20
C LEU A 444 -3.46 -5.46 -4.35
N TYR A 445 -2.84 -4.66 -5.23
CA TYR A 445 -1.39 -4.64 -5.38
C TYR A 445 -0.79 -3.76 -4.28
N ALA A 446 -0.50 -4.39 -3.17
CA ALA A 446 0.02 -3.76 -1.97
C ALA A 446 1.10 -4.63 -1.32
N GLY A 447 1.99 -3.99 -0.56
CA GLY A 447 3.02 -4.62 0.26
C GLY A 447 3.70 -3.63 1.17
N ALA A 448 4.51 -4.12 2.10
CA ALA A 448 5.33 -3.31 3.00
C ALA A 448 6.79 -3.36 2.58
N ASP A 449 7.60 -2.46 3.13
CA ASP A 449 9.06 -2.58 3.05
C ASP A 449 9.52 -3.73 3.92
N LEU A 450 9.89 -4.84 3.25
CA LEU A 450 10.35 -6.04 3.93
C LEU A 450 11.66 -5.76 4.66
N CYS A 451 11.80 -6.32 5.84
CA CYS A 451 12.90 -6.09 6.78
C CYS A 451 12.86 -4.73 7.50
N GLY A 452 11.96 -3.85 7.11
CA GLY A 452 11.84 -2.47 7.62
C GLY A 452 12.71 -1.47 6.87
N PHE A 453 12.14 -0.29 6.55
CA PHE A 453 12.85 0.81 5.88
C PHE A 453 13.83 1.49 6.82
N SER A 454 13.35 1.95 7.97
CA SER A 454 14.15 2.63 9.00
C SER A 454 14.69 1.62 10.03
N SER A 455 15.79 1.98 10.70
CA SER A 455 16.50 1.14 11.67
C SER A 455 17.17 -0.10 11.06
N ASP A 456 18.03 -0.73 11.87
CA ASP A 456 18.78 -1.92 11.45
C ASP A 456 17.98 -3.20 11.70
N THR A 457 17.74 -3.97 10.68
CA THR A 457 17.10 -5.28 10.82
C THR A 457 18.07 -6.34 11.39
N THR A 458 17.50 -7.37 12.02
CA THR A 458 18.24 -8.57 12.44
C THR A 458 18.03 -9.72 11.45
N PRO A 459 18.95 -10.70 11.38
CA PRO A 459 18.82 -11.83 10.46
C PRO A 459 17.51 -12.63 10.63
N ASP A 460 17.09 -12.85 11.87
CA ASP A 460 15.86 -13.56 12.21
C ASP A 460 14.59 -12.76 11.80
N LEU A 461 14.58 -11.45 12.03
CA LEU A 461 13.49 -10.59 11.59
C LEU A 461 13.42 -10.52 10.06
N ALA A 462 14.58 -10.39 9.38
CA ALA A 462 14.64 -10.38 7.92
C ALA A 462 14.03 -11.65 7.30
N LEU A 463 14.35 -12.82 7.87
CA LEU A 463 13.80 -14.09 7.39
C LEU A 463 12.30 -14.19 7.68
N ARG A 464 11.83 -13.86 8.88
CA ARG A 464 10.40 -13.90 9.22
C ARG A 464 9.56 -12.89 8.41
N TRP A 465 10.13 -11.74 8.12
CA TRP A 465 9.42 -10.77 7.26
C TRP A 465 9.36 -11.25 5.81
N LEU A 466 10.44 -11.88 5.32
CA LEU A 466 10.46 -12.55 4.03
C LEU A 466 9.37 -13.63 3.94
N GLU A 467 9.21 -14.47 4.98
CA GLU A 467 8.22 -15.55 5.04
C GLU A 467 6.76 -15.04 4.93
N PHE A 468 6.46 -13.86 5.45
CA PHE A 468 5.19 -13.20 5.18
C PHE A 468 5.18 -12.55 3.80
N GLY A 469 6.24 -11.84 3.45
CA GLY A 469 6.38 -11.13 2.17
C GLY A 469 6.21 -12.01 0.95
N LEU A 470 6.58 -13.30 1.03
CA LEU A 470 6.38 -14.23 -0.07
C LEU A 470 4.91 -14.46 -0.44
N LEU A 471 3.97 -14.03 0.40
CA LEU A 471 2.53 -14.12 0.17
C LEU A 471 1.92 -12.79 -0.32
N THR A 472 2.61 -11.66 -0.15
CA THR A 472 2.09 -10.33 -0.52
C THR A 472 2.23 -10.07 -2.03
N PRO A 473 1.28 -9.37 -2.68
CA PRO A 473 1.38 -9.03 -4.09
C PRO A 473 2.63 -8.22 -4.43
N LEU A 474 2.88 -7.09 -3.78
CA LEU A 474 4.15 -6.35 -3.85
C LEU A 474 5.12 -6.96 -2.82
N MET A 475 6.26 -7.45 -3.30
CA MET A 475 7.32 -8.06 -2.49
C MET A 475 8.61 -7.25 -2.67
N ARG A 476 8.80 -6.23 -1.82
CA ARG A 476 9.94 -5.30 -1.91
C ARG A 476 10.75 -5.27 -0.63
N ASN A 477 12.05 -5.59 -0.71
CA ASN A 477 13.02 -5.28 0.33
C ASN A 477 13.53 -3.86 0.10
N HIS A 478 13.34 -2.95 1.06
CA HIS A 478 13.74 -1.55 0.95
C HIS A 478 14.31 -1.03 2.27
N ALA A 479 15.38 -0.24 2.20
CA ALA A 479 16.08 0.31 3.37
C ALA A 479 16.51 1.77 3.17
N ALA A 480 16.46 2.54 4.26
CA ALA A 480 16.92 3.92 4.29
C ALA A 480 18.45 4.04 4.21
N ILE A 481 18.91 5.20 3.74
CA ILE A 481 20.32 5.59 3.83
C ILE A 481 20.76 5.66 5.29
N GLY A 482 21.99 5.22 5.57
CA GLY A 482 22.54 5.22 6.93
C GLY A 482 22.18 4.01 7.77
N THR A 483 21.22 3.18 7.35
CA THR A 483 20.93 1.90 7.99
C THR A 483 21.85 0.80 7.49
N ARG A 484 21.87 -0.34 8.21
CA ARG A 484 22.55 -1.56 7.77
C ARG A 484 22.09 -1.98 6.39
N MET A 485 23.00 -2.39 5.53
CA MET A 485 22.67 -3.03 4.26
C MET A 485 21.96 -4.35 4.53
N GLN A 486 20.77 -4.51 3.93
CA GLN A 486 19.87 -5.64 4.21
C GLN A 486 19.45 -6.41 2.96
N GLU A 487 20.17 -6.25 1.85
CA GLU A 487 20.02 -7.14 0.69
C GLU A 487 20.18 -8.58 1.15
N TYR A 488 19.34 -9.48 0.71
CA TYR A 488 19.26 -10.84 1.26
C TYR A 488 20.59 -11.62 1.22
N TYR A 489 21.49 -11.34 0.30
CA TYR A 489 22.84 -11.92 0.29
C TYR A 489 23.77 -11.41 1.41
N ARG A 490 23.34 -10.39 2.18
CA ARG A 490 24.09 -9.86 3.32
C ARG A 490 23.90 -10.64 4.62
N PHE A 491 23.09 -11.69 4.59
CA PHE A 491 22.82 -12.56 5.74
C PHE A 491 23.38 -13.97 5.49
N PRO A 492 24.71 -14.17 5.53
CA PRO A 492 25.34 -15.44 5.12
C PRO A 492 24.87 -16.64 5.94
N GLU A 493 24.60 -16.46 7.24
CA GLU A 493 24.10 -17.51 8.12
C GLU A 493 22.65 -17.93 7.79
N MET A 494 21.86 -17.05 7.24
CA MET A 494 20.46 -17.31 6.84
C MET A 494 20.30 -17.56 5.34
N LEU A 495 21.36 -17.37 4.56
CA LEU A 495 21.31 -17.44 3.10
C LEU A 495 20.69 -18.73 2.55
N PRO A 496 20.97 -19.94 3.09
CA PRO A 496 20.32 -21.16 2.62
C PRO A 496 18.78 -21.14 2.82
N ALA A 497 18.32 -20.63 3.96
CA ALA A 497 16.88 -20.51 4.25
C ALA A 497 16.24 -19.44 3.37
N ILE A 498 16.86 -18.26 3.28
CA ILE A 498 16.40 -17.17 2.41
C ILE A 498 16.24 -17.63 0.96
N ARG A 499 17.23 -18.38 0.43
CA ARG A 499 17.14 -18.90 -0.93
C ARG A 499 15.94 -19.82 -1.12
N ARG A 500 15.72 -20.76 -0.19
CA ARG A 500 14.55 -21.66 -0.23
C ARG A 500 13.22 -20.89 -0.16
N MET A 501 13.13 -19.88 0.70
CA MET A 501 11.92 -19.06 0.84
C MET A 501 11.67 -18.20 -0.42
N LEU A 502 12.70 -17.60 -1.00
CA LEU A 502 12.56 -16.88 -2.26
C LEU A 502 12.09 -17.82 -3.38
N HIS A 503 12.70 -18.98 -3.53
CA HIS A 503 12.26 -19.97 -4.52
C HIS A 503 10.81 -20.46 -4.26
N LEU A 504 10.39 -20.57 -3.00
CA LEU A 504 9.02 -20.92 -2.65
C LEU A 504 8.02 -19.84 -3.14
N ARG A 505 8.39 -18.55 -3.09
CA ARG A 505 7.58 -17.48 -3.69
C ARG A 505 7.28 -17.76 -5.17
N TYR A 506 8.31 -18.04 -5.94
CA TYR A 506 8.16 -18.26 -7.38
C TYR A 506 7.40 -19.55 -7.68
N ALA A 507 7.60 -20.58 -6.88
CA ALA A 507 6.81 -21.80 -7.01
C ALA A 507 5.32 -21.59 -6.71
N LEU A 508 4.96 -20.67 -5.82
CA LEU A 508 3.57 -20.32 -5.49
C LEU A 508 2.93 -19.35 -6.49
N LEU A 509 3.68 -18.69 -7.36
CA LEU A 509 3.16 -17.65 -8.26
C LEU A 509 1.97 -18.11 -9.13
N PRO A 510 1.88 -19.35 -9.65
CA PRO A 510 0.69 -19.80 -10.37
C PRO A 510 -0.60 -19.64 -9.55
N TYR A 511 -0.55 -19.97 -8.26
CA TYR A 511 -1.67 -19.77 -7.34
C TYR A 511 -1.86 -18.28 -6.99
N LEU A 512 -0.82 -17.62 -6.50
CA LEU A 512 -0.90 -16.24 -6.02
C LEU A 512 -1.38 -15.27 -7.10
N TYR A 513 -0.86 -15.42 -8.33
CA TYR A 513 -1.27 -14.61 -9.46
C TYR A 513 -2.72 -14.88 -9.86
N SER A 514 -3.14 -16.15 -9.85
CA SER A 514 -4.53 -16.51 -10.13
C SER A 514 -5.50 -15.93 -9.12
N GLU A 515 -5.18 -15.98 -7.82
CA GLU A 515 -6.02 -15.43 -6.76
C GLU A 515 -6.07 -13.89 -6.82
N PHE A 516 -4.95 -13.25 -7.18
CA PHE A 516 -4.93 -11.81 -7.44
C PHE A 516 -5.85 -11.45 -8.62
N MET A 517 -5.75 -12.18 -9.74
CA MET A 517 -6.56 -11.91 -10.92
C MET A 517 -8.06 -12.17 -10.67
N LYS A 518 -8.43 -13.23 -9.93
CA LYS A 518 -9.81 -13.44 -9.45
C LYS A 518 -10.29 -12.24 -8.63
N ALA A 519 -9.49 -11.81 -7.66
CA ALA A 519 -9.83 -10.67 -6.81
C ALA A 519 -10.00 -9.36 -7.60
N ALA A 520 -9.15 -9.12 -8.60
CA ALA A 520 -9.20 -7.92 -9.43
C ALA A 520 -10.38 -7.92 -10.42
N LEU A 521 -10.61 -9.04 -11.10
CA LEU A 521 -11.62 -9.14 -12.16
C LEU A 521 -13.04 -9.37 -11.63
N GLU A 522 -13.18 -9.96 -10.45
CA GLU A 522 -14.48 -10.32 -9.85
C GLU A 522 -14.84 -9.46 -8.62
N ASN A 523 -14.06 -8.43 -8.34
CA ASN A 523 -14.21 -7.58 -7.15
C ASN A 523 -14.13 -8.36 -5.81
N GLY A 524 -13.39 -9.48 -5.79
CA GLY A 524 -13.16 -10.31 -4.62
C GLY A 524 -12.03 -9.80 -3.72
N SER A 525 -11.65 -10.60 -2.73
CA SER A 525 -10.54 -10.32 -1.82
C SER A 525 -9.41 -11.31 -2.03
N TYR A 526 -8.17 -10.82 -2.07
CA TYR A 526 -6.98 -11.68 -2.10
C TYR A 526 -6.62 -12.17 -0.70
N PHE A 527 -6.42 -11.24 0.26
CA PHE A 527 -6.40 -11.54 1.69
C PHE A 527 -7.71 -11.17 2.35
N ARG A 528 -8.16 -11.96 3.33
CA ARG A 528 -9.30 -11.63 4.17
C ARG A 528 -9.19 -12.22 5.59
N PRO A 529 -9.82 -11.59 6.59
CA PRO A 529 -9.93 -12.16 7.94
C PRO A 529 -10.69 -13.50 7.92
N LEU A 530 -10.39 -14.37 8.88
CA LEU A 530 -11.09 -15.67 9.01
C LEU A 530 -12.60 -15.49 9.15
N ALA A 531 -13.03 -14.49 9.92
CA ALA A 531 -14.44 -14.21 10.16
C ALA A 531 -15.27 -13.98 8.89
N PHE A 532 -14.65 -13.59 7.76
CA PHE A 532 -15.39 -13.35 6.52
C PHE A 532 -15.96 -14.64 5.91
N ASP A 533 -15.23 -15.75 6.01
CA ASP A 533 -15.72 -17.06 5.55
C ASP A 533 -16.41 -17.85 6.67
N TYR A 534 -16.19 -17.45 7.94
CA TYR A 534 -16.76 -18.11 9.13
C TYR A 534 -17.49 -17.09 10.04
N PRO A 535 -18.52 -16.38 9.52
CA PRO A 535 -19.14 -15.27 10.26
C PRO A 535 -19.92 -15.69 11.50
N ALA A 536 -20.32 -16.98 11.59
CA ALA A 536 -21.01 -17.52 12.77
C ALA A 536 -20.07 -18.01 13.87
N ASP A 537 -18.77 -18.05 13.60
CA ASP A 537 -17.75 -18.56 14.50
C ASP A 537 -17.17 -17.42 15.35
N PRO A 538 -17.43 -17.39 16.69
CA PRO A 538 -16.94 -16.32 17.56
C PRO A 538 -15.41 -16.33 17.69
N ASP A 539 -14.76 -17.49 17.67
CA ASP A 539 -13.30 -17.59 17.78
C ASP A 539 -12.64 -17.05 16.51
N ALA A 540 -13.22 -17.29 15.32
CA ALA A 540 -12.73 -16.72 14.06
C ALA A 540 -12.76 -15.18 14.04
N ARG A 541 -13.70 -14.55 14.77
CA ARG A 541 -13.79 -13.09 14.91
C ARG A 541 -12.67 -12.50 15.78
N GLU A 542 -12.15 -13.26 16.73
CA GLU A 542 -11.08 -12.83 17.62
C GLU A 542 -9.69 -12.97 16.99
N VAL A 543 -9.55 -13.71 15.89
CA VAL A 543 -8.27 -13.90 15.22
C VAL A 543 -7.84 -12.62 14.49
N GLN A 544 -6.69 -12.07 14.88
CA GLN A 544 -6.14 -10.81 14.37
C GLN A 544 -4.85 -10.98 13.54
N ASP A 545 -4.36 -12.21 13.40
CA ASP A 545 -3.00 -12.50 12.93
C ASP A 545 -2.89 -13.75 12.03
N GLN A 546 -4.03 -14.22 11.53
CA GLN A 546 -4.14 -15.25 10.52
C GLN A 546 -4.98 -14.73 9.37
N LEU A 547 -4.64 -15.08 8.14
CA LEU A 547 -5.28 -14.57 6.94
C LEU A 547 -5.69 -15.72 6.02
N LEU A 548 -6.92 -15.68 5.53
CA LEU A 548 -7.28 -16.44 4.34
C LEU A 548 -6.64 -15.80 3.12
N LEU A 549 -6.05 -16.62 2.26
CA LEU A 549 -5.39 -16.22 1.02
C LEU A 549 -6.06 -16.94 -0.16
N GLY A 550 -6.84 -16.21 -0.93
CA GLY A 550 -7.62 -16.78 -2.01
C GLY A 550 -8.59 -17.88 -1.54
N GLU A 551 -8.87 -18.84 -2.41
CA GLU A 551 -9.86 -19.90 -2.14
C GLU A 551 -9.30 -21.02 -1.26
N GLY A 552 -8.02 -21.36 -1.41
CA GLY A 552 -7.47 -22.63 -0.92
C GLY A 552 -6.53 -22.54 0.26
N LEU A 553 -6.00 -21.38 0.62
CA LEU A 553 -4.98 -21.24 1.64
C LEU A 553 -5.42 -20.39 2.84
N MET A 554 -4.90 -20.75 4.01
CA MET A 554 -4.81 -19.88 5.18
C MET A 554 -3.33 -19.77 5.58
N ALA A 555 -2.90 -18.57 5.93
CA ALA A 555 -1.55 -18.26 6.42
C ALA A 555 -1.58 -17.94 7.91
N ALA A 556 -0.60 -18.45 8.66
CA ALA A 556 -0.39 -18.14 10.06
C ALA A 556 1.07 -17.67 10.30
N PRO A 557 1.43 -16.43 9.91
CA PRO A 557 2.79 -15.93 9.97
C PRO A 557 3.34 -15.89 11.41
N ILE A 558 4.64 -16.10 11.58
CA ILE A 558 5.35 -15.90 12.84
C ILE A 558 5.85 -14.45 12.90
N TYR A 559 5.50 -13.73 13.96
CA TYR A 559 5.84 -12.32 14.17
C TYR A 559 6.39 -12.02 15.56
N THR A 560 6.79 -13.05 16.30
CA THR A 560 7.36 -12.91 17.64
C THR A 560 8.79 -13.42 17.67
N GLN A 561 9.70 -12.62 18.19
CA GLN A 561 11.12 -12.99 18.28
C GLN A 561 11.36 -14.16 19.23
N ASN A 562 12.38 -14.96 18.95
CA ASN A 562 12.81 -16.10 19.77
C ASN A 562 11.73 -17.16 20.06
N THR A 563 10.68 -17.20 19.25
CA THR A 563 9.65 -18.24 19.38
C THR A 563 9.96 -19.47 18.54
N HIS A 564 9.53 -20.63 19.01
CA HIS A 564 9.63 -21.91 18.32
C HIS A 564 8.24 -22.43 17.86
N GLY A 565 7.27 -21.54 17.75
CA GLY A 565 5.91 -21.86 17.34
C GLY A 565 4.92 -20.81 17.81
N ARG A 566 3.64 -21.00 17.48
CA ARG A 566 2.55 -20.11 17.87
C ARG A 566 1.25 -20.85 18.05
N MET A 567 0.29 -20.18 18.70
CA MET A 567 -1.11 -20.63 18.67
C MET A 567 -1.71 -20.32 17.30
N VAL A 568 -2.43 -21.27 16.74
CA VAL A 568 -3.19 -21.17 15.50
C VAL A 568 -4.60 -21.65 15.75
N TYR A 569 -5.59 -20.89 15.31
CA TYR A 569 -6.98 -21.28 15.30
C TYR A 569 -7.38 -21.81 13.92
N LEU A 570 -8.01 -22.98 13.87
CA LEU A 570 -8.57 -23.58 12.66
C LEU A 570 -10.09 -23.61 12.78
N PRO A 571 -10.82 -22.84 11.96
CA PRO A 571 -12.30 -22.85 12.02
C PRO A 571 -12.92 -24.14 11.46
N GLU A 572 -12.18 -24.90 10.68
CA GLU A 572 -12.54 -26.19 10.12
C GLU A 572 -11.32 -27.13 10.10
N PRO A 573 -11.46 -28.44 9.91
CA PRO A 573 -10.30 -29.30 9.69
C PRO A 573 -9.50 -28.88 8.48
N MET A 574 -8.19 -28.64 8.63
CA MET A 574 -7.30 -28.21 7.56
C MET A 574 -6.07 -29.09 7.47
N LYS A 575 -5.47 -29.19 6.28
CA LYS A 575 -4.18 -29.83 6.11
C LYS A 575 -3.07 -28.79 6.27
N MET A 576 -2.34 -28.87 7.38
CA MET A 576 -1.14 -28.06 7.61
C MET A 576 -0.04 -28.50 6.67
N LEU A 577 0.63 -27.52 6.07
CA LEU A 577 1.92 -27.64 5.39
C LEU A 577 2.96 -26.85 6.20
N ARG A 578 3.96 -27.54 6.74
CA ARG A 578 5.14 -26.94 7.37
C ARG A 578 6.26 -26.92 6.34
N LEU A 579 6.40 -25.79 5.65
CA LEU A 579 7.21 -25.67 4.44
C LEU A 579 8.63 -25.18 4.76
N ARG A 580 9.63 -25.89 4.30
CA ARG A 580 11.04 -25.48 4.20
C ARG A 580 11.42 -25.13 2.77
N SER A 581 10.75 -25.75 1.79
CA SER A 581 10.78 -25.41 0.36
C SER A 581 9.54 -25.98 -0.32
N VAL A 582 9.42 -25.85 -1.63
CA VAL A 582 8.32 -26.45 -2.41
C VAL A 582 8.34 -27.97 -2.39
N ASP A 583 9.53 -28.59 -2.28
CA ASP A 583 9.74 -30.05 -2.32
C ASP A 583 10.08 -30.65 -0.95
N ASP A 584 10.32 -29.81 0.07
CA ASP A 584 10.67 -30.23 1.43
C ASP A 584 9.68 -29.61 2.44
N TYR A 585 8.70 -30.41 2.86
CA TYR A 585 7.69 -30.02 3.83
C TYR A 585 7.10 -31.22 4.56
N ASP A 586 6.62 -30.98 5.77
CA ASP A 586 5.79 -31.93 6.50
C ASP A 586 4.31 -31.56 6.30
N GLU A 587 3.44 -32.57 6.19
CA GLU A 587 2.00 -32.36 6.12
C GLU A 587 1.26 -33.14 7.23
N GLU A 588 0.21 -32.52 7.77
CA GLU A 588 -0.63 -33.12 8.79
C GLU A 588 -2.05 -32.55 8.70
N VAL A 589 -3.06 -33.42 8.80
CA VAL A 589 -4.46 -32.96 8.90
C VAL A 589 -4.78 -32.70 10.36
N LEU A 590 -5.11 -31.46 10.67
CA LEU A 590 -5.47 -31.01 12.01
C LEU A 590 -6.99 -30.78 12.11
N PRO A 591 -7.65 -31.17 13.22
CA PRO A 591 -9.06 -30.87 13.43
C PRO A 591 -9.29 -29.37 13.66
N ALA A 592 -10.55 -28.92 13.58
CA ALA A 592 -10.93 -27.58 14.01
C ALA A 592 -10.56 -27.31 15.47
N GLY A 593 -10.27 -26.04 15.82
CA GLY A 593 -9.94 -25.62 17.17
C GLY A 593 -8.57 -24.95 17.30
N HIS A 594 -8.10 -24.77 18.52
CA HIS A 594 -6.83 -24.11 18.85
C HIS A 594 -5.67 -25.11 18.93
N HIS A 595 -4.57 -24.82 18.24
CA HIS A 595 -3.38 -25.66 18.17
C HIS A 595 -2.13 -24.86 18.49
N TYR A 596 -1.26 -25.34 19.37
CA TYR A 596 0.10 -24.84 19.45
C TYR A 596 0.98 -25.59 18.46
N LEU A 597 1.42 -24.91 17.41
CA LEU A 597 2.18 -25.48 16.33
C LEU A 597 3.65 -25.03 16.41
N ARG A 598 4.56 -25.99 16.41
CA ARG A 598 5.98 -25.69 16.31
C ARG A 598 6.32 -25.25 14.90
N CYS A 599 7.23 -24.28 14.79
CA CYS A 599 7.71 -23.72 13.53
C CYS A 599 9.14 -23.22 13.74
N ALA A 600 10.10 -23.86 13.13
CA ALA A 600 11.50 -23.42 13.18
C ALA A 600 11.68 -22.09 12.42
N LEU A 601 12.82 -21.43 12.59
CA LEU A 601 13.06 -20.11 11.98
C LEU A 601 13.06 -20.14 10.44
N ASP A 602 13.34 -21.28 9.84
CA ASP A 602 13.35 -21.47 8.38
C ASP A 602 12.13 -22.27 7.86
N GLU A 603 11.02 -22.20 8.57
CA GLU A 603 9.77 -22.87 8.22
C GLU A 603 8.59 -21.88 8.11
N VAL A 604 7.70 -22.12 7.15
CA VAL A 604 6.43 -21.38 6.96
C VAL A 604 5.25 -22.32 7.21
N LEU A 605 4.24 -21.84 7.93
CA LEU A 605 3.00 -22.55 8.15
C LEU A 605 1.92 -22.05 7.19
N LEU A 606 1.52 -22.90 6.24
CA LEU A 606 0.35 -22.73 5.40
C LEU A 606 -0.65 -23.88 5.66
N PHE A 607 -1.92 -23.57 5.46
CA PHE A 607 -3.00 -24.52 5.69
C PHE A 607 -3.87 -24.62 4.44
N LEU A 608 -4.02 -25.84 3.92
CA LEU A 608 -4.93 -26.14 2.81
C LEU A 608 -6.33 -26.35 3.37
N ARG A 609 -7.27 -25.65 2.79
CA ARG A 609 -8.70 -25.79 3.10
C ARG A 609 -9.28 -27.08 2.48
N PRO A 610 -10.31 -27.69 3.09
CA PRO A 610 -10.92 -28.90 2.56
C PRO A 610 -11.57 -28.65 1.18
N GLY A 611 -11.40 -29.60 0.27
CA GLY A 611 -11.95 -29.53 -1.08
C GLY A 611 -11.19 -28.58 -2.03
N CYS A 612 -10.02 -28.09 -1.63
CA CYS A 612 -9.25 -27.12 -2.42
C CYS A 612 -7.96 -27.71 -3.02
N ILE A 613 -7.52 -27.08 -4.10
CA ILE A 613 -6.27 -27.33 -4.80
C ILE A 613 -5.44 -26.04 -4.85
N VAL A 614 -4.16 -26.16 -4.64
CA VAL A 614 -3.18 -25.08 -4.79
C VAL A 614 -2.16 -25.53 -5.83
N PRO A 615 -2.17 -24.99 -7.06
CA PRO A 615 -1.16 -25.31 -8.06
C PRO A 615 0.14 -24.61 -7.72
N VAL A 616 1.24 -25.37 -7.72
CA VAL A 616 2.61 -24.86 -7.57
C VAL A 616 3.47 -25.38 -8.73
N THR A 617 4.57 -24.70 -9.02
CA THR A 617 5.50 -25.09 -10.09
C THR A 617 6.93 -25.22 -9.58
N ALA A 618 7.85 -25.63 -10.43
CA ALA A 618 9.27 -25.59 -10.12
C ALA A 618 9.72 -24.13 -9.88
N PRO A 619 10.66 -23.89 -8.94
CA PRO A 619 11.23 -22.56 -8.72
C PRO A 619 11.90 -22.00 -9.97
N ALA A 620 11.90 -20.67 -10.09
CA ALA A 620 12.57 -19.93 -11.17
C ALA A 620 13.40 -18.78 -10.59
N ASP A 621 14.38 -18.28 -11.34
CA ASP A 621 15.23 -17.15 -10.92
C ASP A 621 14.57 -15.79 -11.17
N ASN A 622 13.52 -15.75 -11.97
CA ASN A 622 12.64 -14.60 -12.20
C ASN A 622 11.31 -15.07 -12.84
N THR A 623 10.36 -14.18 -12.91
CA THR A 623 9.02 -14.48 -13.46
C THR A 623 9.04 -14.81 -14.96
N ALA A 624 10.03 -14.34 -15.73
CA ALA A 624 10.15 -14.64 -17.15
C ALA A 624 10.57 -16.09 -17.43
N GLN A 625 11.16 -16.76 -16.45
CA GLN A 625 11.58 -18.17 -16.52
C GLN A 625 10.55 -19.12 -15.90
N LEU A 626 9.45 -18.60 -15.38
CA LEU A 626 8.43 -19.41 -14.71
C LEU A 626 7.70 -20.30 -15.73
N ASP A 627 7.70 -21.60 -15.52
CA ASP A 627 6.94 -22.56 -16.32
C ASP A 627 5.67 -22.98 -15.56
N ASP A 628 4.55 -22.38 -15.90
CA ASP A 628 3.23 -22.70 -15.34
C ASP A 628 2.48 -23.81 -16.11
N THR A 629 3.14 -24.49 -17.03
CA THR A 629 2.61 -25.68 -17.73
C THR A 629 2.85 -26.98 -16.95
N GLN A 630 3.89 -27.01 -16.12
CA GLN A 630 4.30 -28.16 -15.30
C GLN A 630 3.93 -27.88 -13.83
N LEU A 631 2.78 -28.37 -13.40
CA LEU A 631 2.24 -28.09 -12.08
C LEU A 631 2.30 -29.31 -11.16
N THR A 632 2.70 -29.08 -9.91
CA THR A 632 2.42 -29.95 -8.77
C THR A 632 1.16 -29.41 -8.06
N LEU A 633 0.29 -30.30 -7.60
CA LEU A 633 -0.95 -29.91 -6.95
C LEU A 633 -0.90 -30.24 -5.46
N TRP A 634 -0.82 -29.23 -4.62
CA TRP A 634 -1.12 -29.42 -3.21
C TRP A 634 -2.62 -29.48 -3.01
N SER A 635 -3.13 -30.44 -2.29
CA SER A 635 -4.56 -30.62 -2.10
C SER A 635 -4.91 -31.21 -0.74
N TYR A 636 -6.08 -30.83 -0.26
CA TYR A 636 -6.75 -31.51 0.85
C TYR A 636 -8.14 -31.93 0.42
N LEU A 637 -8.31 -33.22 0.14
CA LEU A 637 -9.54 -33.81 -0.35
C LEU A 637 -10.01 -34.87 0.68
N PRO A 638 -10.72 -34.46 1.73
CA PRO A 638 -11.31 -35.40 2.66
C PRO A 638 -12.26 -36.31 1.87
N ASP A 639 -12.37 -37.56 2.23
CA ASP A 639 -13.23 -38.59 1.61
C ASP A 639 -12.84 -39.02 0.19
N GLY A 640 -11.62 -38.74 -0.28
CA GLY A 640 -11.14 -39.14 -1.62
C GLY A 640 -11.90 -38.48 -2.75
N GLY A 641 -12.44 -37.28 -2.54
CA GLY A 641 -13.15 -36.47 -3.52
C GLY A 641 -12.24 -35.97 -4.64
N SER A 642 -12.82 -35.25 -5.59
CA SER A 642 -12.10 -34.46 -6.62
C SER A 642 -12.37 -32.99 -6.39
N ALA A 643 -11.41 -32.14 -6.73
CA ALA A 643 -11.57 -30.70 -6.72
C ALA A 643 -11.20 -30.10 -8.08
N VAL A 644 -11.72 -28.90 -8.33
CA VAL A 644 -11.44 -28.13 -9.54
C VAL A 644 -10.96 -26.75 -9.13
N TYR A 645 -9.83 -26.35 -9.66
CA TYR A 645 -9.29 -25.02 -9.48
C TYR A 645 -9.28 -24.25 -10.81
N ARG A 646 -9.78 -23.03 -10.79
CA ARG A 646 -9.76 -22.11 -11.93
C ARG A 646 -8.49 -21.29 -11.89
N MET A 647 -7.52 -21.65 -12.69
CA MET A 647 -6.21 -20.99 -12.79
C MET A 647 -6.20 -19.94 -13.88
N TYR A 648 -5.59 -18.81 -13.61
CA TYR A 648 -5.38 -17.73 -14.57
C TYR A 648 -3.96 -17.78 -15.15
N THR A 649 -3.85 -17.69 -16.48
CA THR A 649 -2.57 -17.68 -17.19
C THR A 649 -2.67 -16.76 -18.41
N ASP A 650 -1.80 -15.75 -18.47
CA ASP A 650 -1.69 -14.80 -19.58
C ASP A 650 -0.22 -14.55 -19.94
N ASP A 651 0.06 -13.63 -20.84
CA ASP A 651 1.42 -13.21 -21.18
C ASP A 651 2.08 -12.33 -20.10
N GLY A 652 1.31 -11.83 -19.15
CA GLY A 652 1.77 -10.96 -18.06
C GLY A 652 2.08 -9.52 -18.45
N PHE A 653 1.85 -9.12 -19.69
CA PHE A 653 2.24 -7.81 -20.24
C PHE A 653 1.10 -7.03 -20.85
N THR A 654 0.23 -7.68 -21.62
CA THR A 654 -0.84 -7.01 -22.36
C THR A 654 -1.99 -6.61 -21.46
N THR A 655 -2.77 -5.63 -21.90
CA THR A 655 -3.97 -5.18 -21.19
C THR A 655 -5.19 -6.04 -21.50
N ASP A 656 -5.06 -7.09 -22.32
CA ASP A 656 -6.11 -8.06 -22.62
C ASP A 656 -6.24 -9.13 -21.53
N TYR A 657 -6.56 -8.70 -20.30
CA TYR A 657 -6.67 -9.60 -19.17
C TYR A 657 -8.07 -10.16 -18.92
N ASP A 658 -9.09 -9.70 -19.65
CA ASP A 658 -10.47 -10.18 -19.51
C ASP A 658 -10.78 -11.39 -20.41
N ALA A 659 -9.86 -11.82 -21.28
CA ALA A 659 -10.10 -12.85 -22.26
C ALA A 659 -10.39 -14.23 -21.60
N PRO A 660 -11.47 -14.93 -22.02
CA PRO A 660 -11.84 -16.22 -21.42
C PRO A 660 -10.76 -17.30 -21.54
N GLU A 661 -9.91 -17.26 -22.56
CA GLU A 661 -8.80 -18.20 -22.79
C GLU A 661 -7.70 -18.13 -21.74
N HIS A 662 -7.63 -17.06 -20.95
CA HIS A 662 -6.71 -16.94 -19.82
C HIS A 662 -7.08 -17.85 -18.64
N TRP A 663 -8.31 -18.39 -18.65
CA TRP A 663 -8.78 -19.27 -17.59
C TRP A 663 -8.71 -20.74 -18.01
N ARG A 664 -8.01 -21.55 -17.21
CA ARG A 664 -8.00 -23.00 -17.38
C ARG A 664 -8.44 -23.72 -16.10
N LEU A 665 -9.08 -24.86 -16.25
CA LEU A 665 -9.54 -25.69 -15.14
C LEU A 665 -8.49 -26.75 -14.83
N ILE A 666 -7.94 -26.70 -13.62
CA ILE A 666 -7.03 -27.71 -13.07
C ILE A 666 -7.88 -28.68 -12.23
N ARG A 667 -7.65 -29.98 -12.40
CA ARG A 667 -8.39 -31.03 -11.69
C ARG A 667 -7.42 -31.94 -10.95
N SER A 668 -7.78 -32.33 -9.73
CA SER A 668 -7.06 -33.36 -8.95
C SER A 668 -7.62 -34.73 -9.22
#